data_1bf57fd8fa214b0f1ffb69d569a0e7ee
#
_entry.id   1bf57fd8fa214b0f1ffb69d569a0e7ee
#
_cell.length_a   1.000
_cell.length_b   1.000
_cell.length_c   1.000
_cell.angle_alpha   90.00
_cell.angle_beta   90.00
_cell.angle_gamma   90.00
#
_symmetry.space_group_name_H-M   'P 1'
#
loop_
_entity.id
_entity.type
_entity.pdbx_description
1 polymer ?
#
loop_
_entity_poly.entity_id
_entity_poly.type
_entity_poly.pdbx_seq_one_letter_code
_entity_poly.pdbx_strand_id
1 'polypeptide(L)'
;MLHLLHGKLDVSIYEVDSLQTLRGFSFDIGNKGAYTSKGKKILSQLKNCIMCQCQFQPENIIGMGLYATVDLDKARVGRTRMINNQPFNPKWNENFHIYSAHSISNIIFTVKQDNPIGATLIGRAYVPVEQVINGKTVDTWAQILDVNQKPIQGGSKIHVQIKFSHVKNDPNWSQGLKSPTFQGVPHTFFKQNNGCQITLYQDAHVLDGSVPFIPLDGGERYVPGKCWEDVYNAINDAKHFICITGWSVYTEITLIRDPNKSTRTSITLGELLKKKANEGVNVLMLVWDDRTSVPDFKKDGLMATHDQETNQYFKNTNVHCVLCPRNPGVGRSIVQGFETSTMFTHHQKTIIVDSRVVGSDQWNERSITSFVGGIDLCDGRYDTMEHPLFSTLNTVHHDDFHQPNFPGASINKGGPREPWHDIHCKLEGSVAWDVLSNFEQRWEKQVGRQLVPLPSSMLGEYGITRGSNVATMNENKTWNVQLFRSIDDGAASGFPQDPREACEKGLVSGKDSIIDRSIQDVYINAIRRAKNFIYIENQYFLGSSYGWKSSDIKVEDIGALHLIPKELSLKIVSKIEAGERFSVYIVIPMWPEGVPESASVQAILDWQRRTMEMMYSDIAEALQRKGIRANPRDYLTFFCLGNREGKKMNEYSPTETPEPDSDYSRAQNSRRFMIYVHAKMMIVDDEYIIIGSANINQRSMDGARDSEIAIGAFQPGHIASNNRPPKGQIYAFRRSLWYEHLGDIGDTSFFDNPESLNCIQLVNRWAETNWDLYSRDAFDEHRTFHHLMRYPIEVANNGAITTLAGFEYFPDTKARILGTKSEYLPPILTT
;
A
#
# COMPACT_ATOMS: atom_id res chain seq x y z
N MET A 1 -22.75 21.78 -16.02
CA MET A 1 -23.21 20.39 -15.79
C MET A 1 -22.06 19.56 -15.30
N LEU A 2 -22.26 18.55 -14.41
CA LEU A 2 -21.17 17.64 -14.02
C LEU A 2 -20.97 16.58 -15.09
N HIS A 3 -19.73 16.38 -15.51
CA HIS A 3 -19.34 15.33 -16.44
C HIS A 3 -18.32 14.40 -15.81
N LEU A 4 -18.49 13.09 -16.00
CA LEU A 4 -17.50 12.11 -15.56
C LEU A 4 -16.29 12.15 -16.50
N LEU A 5 -15.16 12.63 -16.00
CA LEU A 5 -13.87 12.47 -16.67
C LEU A 5 -13.23 11.15 -16.21
N HIS A 6 -13.48 10.08 -16.97
CA HIS A 6 -12.85 8.79 -16.77
C HIS A 6 -11.89 8.49 -17.92
N GLY A 7 -10.59 8.64 -17.65
CA GLY A 7 -9.57 8.50 -18.68
C GLY A 7 -8.21 9.03 -18.27
N LYS A 8 -7.50 9.62 -19.24
CA LYS A 8 -6.21 10.30 -19.06
C LYS A 8 -6.35 11.76 -19.42
N LEU A 9 -5.78 12.63 -18.61
CA LEU A 9 -5.58 14.03 -18.87
C LEU A 9 -4.08 14.28 -19.07
N ASP A 10 -3.70 14.73 -20.27
CA ASP A 10 -2.39 15.30 -20.52
C ASP A 10 -2.53 16.81 -20.40
N VAL A 11 -1.83 17.40 -19.44
CA VAL A 11 -1.90 18.81 -19.11
C VAL A 11 -0.51 19.42 -19.21
N SER A 12 -0.39 20.57 -19.88
CA SER A 12 0.80 21.40 -19.84
C SER A 12 0.47 22.73 -19.21
N ILE A 13 1.28 23.17 -18.25
CA ILE A 13 1.24 24.53 -17.69
C ILE A 13 2.50 25.24 -18.17
N TYR A 14 2.32 26.26 -19.01
CA TYR A 14 3.45 26.98 -19.61
C TYR A 14 3.89 28.15 -18.73
N GLU A 15 3.05 29.17 -18.63
CA GLU A 15 3.40 30.45 -17.99
C GLU A 15 2.15 31.21 -17.52
N VAL A 16 2.40 32.22 -16.71
CA VAL A 16 1.40 33.27 -16.38
C VAL A 16 1.94 34.61 -16.84
N ASP A 17 1.08 35.42 -17.46
CA ASP A 17 1.42 36.75 -17.90
C ASP A 17 1.06 37.82 -16.87
N SER A 18 1.87 38.90 -16.82
CA SER A 18 1.52 40.18 -16.19
C SER A 18 1.01 40.09 -14.74
N LEU A 19 1.54 39.14 -13.93
CA LEU A 19 1.25 39.13 -12.50
C LEU A 19 1.71 40.46 -11.88
N GLN A 20 0.77 41.18 -11.29
CA GLN A 20 1.14 42.30 -10.42
C GLN A 20 1.41 41.75 -9.01
N THR A 21 2.64 41.87 -8.56
CA THR A 21 3.03 41.48 -7.20
C THR A 21 2.21 42.28 -6.20
N LEU A 22 1.53 41.59 -5.31
CA LEU A 22 0.90 42.22 -4.14
C LEU A 22 2.01 42.92 -3.33
N ARG A 23 2.06 44.25 -3.36
CA ARG A 23 2.95 45.02 -2.52
C ARG A 23 2.67 44.69 -1.06
N GLY A 24 3.72 44.23 -0.38
CA GLY A 24 3.90 44.14 1.06
C GLY A 24 2.66 43.86 1.90
N PHE A 25 2.53 42.68 2.46
CA PHE A 25 1.58 42.41 3.53
C PHE A 25 1.94 43.24 4.77
N SER A 26 1.17 44.27 5.03
CA SER A 26 1.05 44.81 6.39
C SER A 26 0.24 43.81 7.20
N PHE A 27 0.83 43.25 8.25
CA PHE A 27 0.07 42.48 9.26
C PHE A 27 -0.89 43.45 9.99
N ASP A 28 -2.07 43.57 9.47
CA ASP A 28 -3.17 44.21 10.25
C ASP A 28 -3.77 43.09 11.13
N ILE A 29 -3.27 43.04 12.37
CA ILE A 29 -3.86 42.18 13.41
C ILE A 29 -5.16 42.87 13.82
N GLY A 30 -6.19 42.70 13.01
CA GLY A 30 -7.54 43.12 13.31
C GLY A 30 -8.04 42.46 14.60
N ASN A 31 -8.12 43.28 15.63
CA ASN A 31 -8.78 43.00 16.90
C ASN A 31 -10.25 42.69 16.65
N LYS A 32 -10.66 41.42 16.57
CA LYS A 32 -12.04 40.97 16.93
C LYS A 32 -12.10 39.43 16.92
N GLY A 33 -12.19 38.88 18.12
CA GLY A 33 -12.51 37.49 18.38
C GLY A 33 -11.90 36.97 19.69
N ALA A 34 -12.75 36.71 20.67
CA ALA A 34 -12.36 36.28 22.01
C ALA A 34 -11.55 34.96 21.99
N TYR A 35 -10.27 35.07 22.35
CA TYR A 35 -9.44 33.89 22.65
C TYR A 35 -9.28 33.77 24.18
N THR A 36 -9.43 32.54 24.68
CA THR A 36 -9.24 32.23 26.10
C THR A 36 -7.77 32.44 26.53
N SER A 37 -7.56 32.74 27.82
CA SER A 37 -6.28 33.16 28.41
C SER A 37 -5.09 32.20 28.18
N LYS A 38 -5.33 30.93 27.88
CA LYS A 38 -4.28 29.93 27.57
C LYS A 38 -3.65 30.17 26.19
N GLY A 39 -4.39 30.60 25.18
CA GLY A 39 -3.86 30.86 23.84
C GLY A 39 -2.88 32.02 23.78
N LYS A 40 -3.07 33.07 24.65
CA LYS A 40 -2.16 34.21 24.71
C LYS A 40 -0.75 33.85 25.24
N LYS A 41 -0.65 32.86 26.12
CA LYS A 41 0.64 32.45 26.72
C LYS A 41 1.49 31.64 25.73
N ILE A 42 0.86 30.83 24.90
CA ILE A 42 1.53 30.04 23.85
C ILE A 42 1.98 30.97 22.71
N LEU A 43 1.16 31.94 22.30
CA LEU A 43 1.53 32.88 21.24
C LEU A 43 2.68 33.83 21.69
N SER A 44 2.73 34.22 22.98
CA SER A 44 3.82 35.05 23.52
C SER A 44 5.12 34.29 23.66
N GLN A 45 5.07 33.00 23.97
CA GLN A 45 6.25 32.11 24.01
C GLN A 45 6.79 31.83 22.59
N LEU A 46 5.91 31.64 21.61
CA LEU A 46 6.30 31.50 20.19
C LEU A 46 6.90 32.82 19.64
N LYS A 47 6.34 33.99 19.98
CA LYS A 47 6.92 35.28 19.60
C LYS A 47 8.34 35.45 20.17
N ASN A 48 8.56 35.10 21.42
CA ASN A 48 9.88 35.25 22.05
C ASN A 48 10.91 34.24 21.50
N CYS A 49 10.51 33.05 21.06
CA CYS A 49 11.39 32.06 20.44
C CYS A 49 11.79 32.47 19.02
N ILE A 50 10.89 33.08 18.26
CA ILE A 50 11.15 33.56 16.88
C ILE A 50 11.98 34.86 16.88
N MET A 51 11.84 35.69 17.88
CA MET A 51 12.58 36.98 17.95
C MET A 51 14.03 36.83 18.43
N CYS A 52 14.41 35.72 19.06
CA CYS A 52 15.76 35.54 19.61
C CYS A 52 16.80 34.94 18.65
N GLN A 53 16.43 34.48 17.45
CA GLN A 53 17.38 33.83 16.53
C GLN A 53 17.45 34.40 15.10
N CYS A 54 16.69 35.44 14.76
CA CYS A 54 16.81 36.08 13.45
C CYS A 54 17.11 37.55 13.58
N GLN A 55 18.35 37.94 13.38
CA GLN A 55 18.71 39.29 12.93
C GLN A 55 18.17 39.44 11.50
N PHE A 56 16.94 39.97 11.37
CA PHE A 56 16.39 40.33 10.07
C PHE A 56 17.13 41.55 9.54
N GLN A 57 18.02 41.34 8.57
CA GLN A 57 18.42 42.39 7.66
C GLN A 57 17.33 42.58 6.60
N PRO A 58 16.84 43.82 6.35
CA PRO A 58 15.73 44.10 5.41
C PRO A 58 16.06 43.84 3.93
N GLU A 59 17.27 43.46 3.60
CA GLU A 59 17.74 43.32 2.20
C GLU A 59 17.71 41.90 1.63
N ASN A 60 17.32 40.91 2.42
CA ASN A 60 17.10 39.54 1.95
C ASN A 60 15.62 39.18 1.96
N ILE A 61 14.83 39.84 1.10
CA ILE A 61 13.54 39.27 0.65
C ILE A 61 13.93 38.12 -0.30
N ILE A 62 14.27 36.98 0.27
CA ILE A 62 14.44 35.70 -0.46
C ILE A 62 13.15 35.50 -1.25
N GLY A 63 13.24 35.40 -2.56
CA GLY A 63 12.16 35.37 -3.51
C GLY A 63 11.07 34.39 -3.10
N MET A 64 9.86 34.90 -2.90
CA MET A 64 8.68 34.12 -2.63
C MET A 64 8.36 33.27 -3.85
N GLY A 65 8.41 31.94 -3.70
CA GLY A 65 8.24 31.03 -4.82
C GLY A 65 6.81 30.98 -5.35
N LEU A 66 6.66 30.97 -6.68
CA LEU A 66 5.38 30.84 -7.36
C LEU A 66 5.20 29.43 -7.90
N TYR A 67 4.03 28.85 -7.73
CA TYR A 67 3.64 27.58 -8.32
C TYR A 67 2.18 27.58 -8.77
N ALA A 68 1.85 26.67 -9.67
CA ALA A 68 0.49 26.41 -10.11
C ALA A 68 0.08 24.97 -9.79
N THR A 69 -1.23 24.75 -9.62
CA THR A 69 -1.80 23.40 -9.42
C THR A 69 -2.88 23.13 -10.46
N VAL A 70 -3.07 21.85 -10.75
CA VAL A 70 -4.22 21.32 -11.50
C VAL A 70 -5.14 20.67 -10.49
N ASP A 71 -6.37 21.18 -10.39
CA ASP A 71 -7.36 20.67 -9.47
C ASP A 71 -8.61 20.20 -10.26
N LEU A 72 -9.08 18.98 -9.97
CA LEU A 72 -10.33 18.43 -10.49
C LEU A 72 -11.38 18.58 -9.40
N ASP A 73 -12.16 19.67 -9.49
CA ASP A 73 -12.98 20.19 -8.40
C ASP A 73 -12.14 20.45 -7.13
N LYS A 74 -12.27 19.64 -6.10
CA LYS A 74 -11.55 19.75 -4.83
C LYS A 74 -10.32 18.85 -4.74
N ALA A 75 -10.15 17.94 -5.71
CA ALA A 75 -9.02 17.00 -5.75
C ALA A 75 -7.84 17.61 -6.52
N ARG A 76 -6.72 17.83 -5.83
CA ARG A 76 -5.46 18.22 -6.47
C ARG A 76 -4.84 17.01 -7.16
N VAL A 77 -4.61 17.13 -8.47
CA VAL A 77 -4.08 16.05 -9.31
C VAL A 77 -2.72 16.35 -9.90
N GLY A 78 -2.31 17.64 -9.91
CA GLY A 78 -1.00 18.07 -10.39
C GLY A 78 -0.52 19.35 -9.69
N ARG A 79 0.80 19.53 -9.64
CA ARG A 79 1.47 20.72 -9.11
C ARG A 79 2.76 20.94 -9.86
N THR A 80 3.05 22.20 -10.22
CA THR A 80 4.34 22.60 -10.79
C THR A 80 5.40 22.71 -9.69
N ARG A 81 6.65 22.66 -10.09
CA ARG A 81 7.76 23.10 -9.24
C ARG A 81 7.64 24.58 -8.91
N MET A 82 8.32 24.98 -7.86
CA MET A 82 8.32 26.34 -7.40
C MET A 82 9.36 27.17 -8.16
N ILE A 83 8.98 28.38 -8.63
CA ILE A 83 9.86 29.33 -9.29
C ILE A 83 10.08 30.53 -8.40
N ASN A 84 11.34 30.81 -8.04
CA ASN A 84 11.71 31.86 -7.11
C ASN A 84 12.13 33.18 -7.78
N ASN A 85 12.51 33.16 -9.08
CA ASN A 85 13.19 34.28 -9.74
C ASN A 85 12.36 34.99 -10.81
N GLN A 86 11.07 34.70 -10.97
CA GLN A 86 10.20 35.27 -11.99
C GLN A 86 8.86 35.71 -11.40
N PRO A 87 8.83 36.81 -10.62
CA PRO A 87 7.64 37.20 -9.87
C PRO A 87 6.48 37.71 -10.73
N PHE A 88 6.74 38.18 -11.95
CA PHE A 88 5.73 38.80 -12.82
C PHE A 88 5.25 37.89 -13.96
N ASN A 89 6.14 37.10 -14.51
CA ASN A 89 5.85 36.18 -15.62
C ASN A 89 6.48 34.81 -15.37
N PRO A 90 5.99 34.04 -14.39
CA PRO A 90 6.55 32.74 -14.09
C PRO A 90 6.35 31.76 -15.25
N LYS A 91 7.43 31.07 -15.65
CA LYS A 91 7.41 30.08 -16.75
C LYS A 91 7.81 28.71 -16.18
N TRP A 92 6.83 27.81 -16.09
CA TRP A 92 7.07 26.45 -15.62
C TRP A 92 7.44 25.50 -16.76
N ASN A 93 6.70 25.54 -17.87
CA ASN A 93 6.82 24.61 -19.01
C ASN A 93 6.81 23.14 -18.55
N GLU A 94 5.89 22.80 -17.65
CA GLU A 94 5.75 21.48 -17.08
C GLU A 94 4.55 20.72 -17.64
N ASN A 95 4.75 19.40 -17.85
CA ASN A 95 3.76 18.49 -18.36
C ASN A 95 3.33 17.50 -17.28
N PHE A 96 2.08 17.06 -17.33
CA PHE A 96 1.46 16.16 -16.38
C PHE A 96 0.68 15.06 -17.12
N HIS A 97 0.93 13.80 -16.76
CA HIS A 97 0.11 12.65 -17.15
C HIS A 97 -0.78 12.26 -15.97
N ILE A 98 -2.07 12.56 -16.05
CA ILE A 98 -3.01 12.43 -14.93
C ILE A 98 -4.05 11.37 -15.25
N TYR A 99 -4.15 10.33 -14.43
CA TYR A 99 -5.33 9.47 -14.43
C TYR A 99 -6.49 10.20 -13.76
N SER A 100 -7.67 10.13 -14.36
CA SER A 100 -8.87 10.77 -13.84
C SER A 100 -10.05 9.80 -13.76
N ALA A 101 -10.84 9.94 -12.69
CA ALA A 101 -12.11 9.24 -12.45
C ALA A 101 -13.05 10.16 -11.66
N HIS A 102 -13.17 11.44 -12.09
CA HIS A 102 -13.82 12.51 -11.35
C HIS A 102 -15.03 13.04 -12.10
N SER A 103 -16.12 13.32 -11.36
CA SER A 103 -17.29 14.01 -11.88
C SER A 103 -17.20 15.50 -11.60
N ILE A 104 -16.88 16.31 -12.61
CA ILE A 104 -16.56 17.74 -12.48
C ILE A 104 -17.20 18.57 -13.60
N SER A 105 -17.28 19.88 -13.38
CA SER A 105 -17.71 20.85 -14.40
C SER A 105 -16.55 21.62 -15.03
N ASN A 106 -15.48 21.84 -14.27
CA ASN A 106 -14.31 22.58 -14.69
C ASN A 106 -13.01 21.91 -14.26
N ILE A 107 -11.97 22.04 -15.09
CA ILE A 107 -10.58 21.82 -14.68
C ILE A 107 -10.09 23.16 -14.14
N ILE A 108 -9.53 23.17 -12.95
CA ILE A 108 -9.17 24.38 -12.22
C ILE A 108 -7.66 24.51 -12.16
N PHE A 109 -7.13 25.63 -12.55
CA PHE A 109 -5.72 26.00 -12.40
C PHE A 109 -5.61 27.05 -11.29
N THR A 110 -4.90 26.68 -10.20
CA THR A 110 -4.76 27.56 -9.05
C THR A 110 -3.34 28.07 -8.95
N VAL A 111 -3.14 29.38 -9.03
CA VAL A 111 -1.83 30.04 -8.88
C VAL A 111 -1.65 30.45 -7.43
N LYS A 112 -0.53 30.07 -6.83
CA LYS A 112 -0.21 30.32 -5.42
C LYS A 112 1.20 30.84 -5.25
N GLN A 113 1.39 31.58 -4.18
CA GLN A 113 2.68 32.03 -3.69
C GLN A 113 3.02 31.28 -2.40
N ASP A 114 4.19 30.67 -2.32
CA ASP A 114 4.66 29.99 -1.12
C ASP A 114 5.10 30.99 -0.05
N ASN A 115 4.82 30.65 1.20
CA ASN A 115 5.17 31.43 2.38
C ASN A 115 5.72 30.51 3.48
N PRO A 116 6.54 31.00 4.42
CA PRO A 116 7.05 30.18 5.52
C PRO A 116 5.98 29.50 6.39
N ILE A 117 4.75 30.03 6.40
CA ILE A 117 3.62 29.56 7.23
C ILE A 117 2.57 28.83 6.38
N GLY A 118 2.75 28.72 5.04
CA GLY A 118 1.75 28.11 4.16
C GLY A 118 1.84 28.61 2.73
N ALA A 119 0.70 28.83 2.07
CA ALA A 119 0.65 29.38 0.73
C ALA A 119 -0.47 30.41 0.59
N THR A 120 -0.19 31.52 -0.08
CA THR A 120 -1.19 32.56 -0.42
C THR A 120 -1.79 32.28 -1.78
N LEU A 121 -3.11 32.26 -1.86
CA LEU A 121 -3.84 32.15 -3.12
C LEU A 121 -3.71 33.48 -3.90
N ILE A 122 -3.21 33.41 -5.13
CA ILE A 122 -3.21 34.54 -6.06
C ILE A 122 -4.53 34.56 -6.82
N GLY A 123 -4.93 33.43 -7.39
CA GLY A 123 -6.21 33.29 -8.10
C GLY A 123 -6.39 31.93 -8.75
N ARG A 124 -7.52 31.77 -9.42
CA ARG A 124 -7.91 30.53 -10.11
C ARG A 124 -8.37 30.82 -11.52
N ALA A 125 -7.97 29.95 -12.44
CA ALA A 125 -8.51 29.92 -13.80
C ALA A 125 -9.34 28.64 -14.01
N TYR A 126 -10.41 28.73 -14.79
CA TYR A 126 -11.38 27.67 -14.99
C TYR A 126 -11.46 27.31 -16.47
N VAL A 127 -11.29 26.04 -16.83
CA VAL A 127 -11.51 25.53 -18.17
C VAL A 127 -12.69 24.57 -18.11
N PRO A 128 -13.83 24.89 -18.78
CA PRO A 128 -15.02 24.03 -18.79
C PRO A 128 -14.70 22.65 -19.37
N VAL A 129 -15.21 21.59 -18.73
CA VAL A 129 -14.99 20.19 -19.16
C VAL A 129 -15.56 19.95 -20.56
N GLU A 130 -16.64 20.63 -20.94
CA GLU A 130 -17.26 20.50 -22.25
C GLU A 130 -16.30 20.82 -23.41
N GLN A 131 -15.27 21.64 -23.16
CA GLN A 131 -14.27 21.98 -24.17
C GLN A 131 -13.29 20.85 -24.47
N VAL A 132 -13.05 19.95 -23.49
CA VAL A 132 -12.02 18.89 -23.55
C VAL A 132 -12.60 17.49 -23.66
N ILE A 133 -13.85 17.26 -23.24
CA ILE A 133 -14.45 15.91 -23.14
C ILE A 133 -14.55 15.19 -24.47
N ASN A 134 -14.56 15.93 -25.56
CA ASN A 134 -14.59 15.40 -26.93
C ASN A 134 -13.22 14.92 -27.44
N GLY A 135 -12.17 14.98 -26.63
CA GLY A 135 -10.81 14.57 -26.96
C GLY A 135 -10.00 15.60 -27.79
N LYS A 136 -10.54 16.78 -28.03
CA LYS A 136 -9.79 17.86 -28.68
C LYS A 136 -8.77 18.45 -27.72
N THR A 137 -7.61 18.79 -28.27
CA THR A 137 -6.62 19.57 -27.54
C THR A 137 -7.09 21.00 -27.41
N VAL A 138 -7.15 21.51 -26.20
CA VAL A 138 -7.45 22.90 -25.87
C VAL A 138 -6.14 23.59 -25.49
N ASP A 139 -5.73 24.57 -26.24
CA ASP A 139 -4.57 25.42 -25.97
C ASP A 139 -5.11 26.84 -25.76
N THR A 140 -4.96 27.38 -24.56
CA THR A 140 -5.66 28.61 -24.19
C THR A 140 -4.96 29.41 -23.10
N TRP A 141 -5.17 30.72 -23.17
CA TRP A 141 -4.89 31.67 -22.10
C TRP A 141 -6.14 31.89 -21.24
N ALA A 142 -6.21 31.17 -20.10
CA ALA A 142 -7.34 31.23 -19.18
C ALA A 142 -7.21 32.40 -18.20
N GLN A 143 -8.29 33.20 -18.04
CA GLN A 143 -8.32 34.35 -17.15
C GLN A 143 -8.18 33.90 -15.67
N ILE A 144 -7.25 34.49 -14.94
CA ILE A 144 -7.11 34.27 -13.50
C ILE A 144 -8.09 35.16 -12.75
N LEU A 145 -8.92 34.56 -11.88
CA LEU A 145 -9.97 35.20 -11.10
C LEU A 145 -9.63 35.16 -9.62
N ASP A 146 -10.05 36.19 -8.90
CA ASP A 146 -9.98 36.24 -7.44
C ASP A 146 -11.07 35.38 -6.76
N VAL A 147 -11.13 35.42 -5.43
CA VAL A 147 -12.15 34.68 -4.64
C VAL A 147 -13.59 35.15 -4.91
N ASN A 148 -13.77 36.32 -5.48
CA ASN A 148 -15.07 36.89 -5.85
C ASN A 148 -15.41 36.66 -7.34
N GLN A 149 -14.67 35.80 -8.02
CA GLN A 149 -14.83 35.49 -9.46
C GLN A 149 -14.62 36.74 -10.37
N LYS A 150 -13.79 37.67 -9.93
CA LYS A 150 -13.39 38.83 -10.74
C LYS A 150 -11.96 38.65 -11.21
N PRO A 151 -11.60 39.17 -12.41
CA PRO A 151 -10.21 39.20 -12.88
C PRO A 151 -9.31 39.82 -11.81
N ILE A 152 -8.16 39.16 -11.52
CA ILE A 152 -7.17 39.72 -10.60
C ILE A 152 -6.59 41.02 -11.19
N GLN A 153 -6.00 41.84 -10.34
CA GLN A 153 -5.40 43.12 -10.76
C GLN A 153 -4.37 42.90 -11.85
N GLY A 154 -4.47 43.64 -12.95
CA GLY A 154 -3.63 43.48 -14.13
C GLY A 154 -4.20 42.57 -15.21
N GLY A 155 -5.33 41.90 -14.93
CA GLY A 155 -5.97 41.02 -15.94
C GLY A 155 -5.15 39.80 -16.34
N SER A 156 -4.28 39.29 -15.46
CA SER A 156 -3.35 38.17 -15.72
C SER A 156 -4.06 36.90 -16.16
N LYS A 157 -3.40 36.18 -17.09
CA LYS A 157 -3.89 34.90 -17.61
C LYS A 157 -2.83 33.83 -17.44
N ILE A 158 -3.27 32.57 -17.34
CA ILE A 158 -2.41 31.39 -17.35
C ILE A 158 -2.51 30.68 -18.70
N HIS A 159 -1.38 30.36 -19.30
CA HIS A 159 -1.30 29.60 -20.55
C HIS A 159 -1.23 28.11 -20.24
N VAL A 160 -2.24 27.38 -20.70
CA VAL A 160 -2.38 25.94 -20.48
C VAL A 160 -2.77 25.21 -21.76
N GLN A 161 -2.29 23.97 -21.87
CA GLN A 161 -2.74 23.05 -22.90
C GLN A 161 -3.29 21.80 -22.24
N ILE A 162 -4.45 21.32 -22.69
CA ILE A 162 -5.17 20.21 -22.10
C ILE A 162 -5.65 19.27 -23.18
N LYS A 163 -5.43 17.96 -23.00
CA LYS A 163 -6.00 16.92 -23.84
C LYS A 163 -6.58 15.83 -22.95
N PHE A 164 -7.84 15.52 -23.13
CA PHE A 164 -8.51 14.41 -22.47
C PHE A 164 -8.64 13.20 -23.41
N SER A 165 -8.28 12.03 -22.92
CA SER A 165 -8.47 10.77 -23.62
C SER A 165 -9.37 9.88 -22.77
N HIS A 166 -10.60 9.67 -23.25
CA HIS A 166 -11.59 8.86 -22.54
C HIS A 166 -11.10 7.41 -22.43
N VAL A 167 -11.36 6.75 -21.30
CA VAL A 167 -10.88 5.38 -21.02
C VAL A 167 -11.30 4.35 -22.07
N LYS A 168 -12.49 4.48 -22.68
CA LYS A 168 -12.97 3.60 -23.76
C LYS A 168 -12.17 3.73 -25.05
N ASN A 169 -11.41 4.81 -25.22
CA ASN A 169 -10.51 5.00 -26.34
C ASN A 169 -9.11 4.41 -26.10
N ASP A 170 -8.84 3.94 -24.86
CA ASP A 170 -7.62 3.21 -24.58
C ASP A 170 -7.72 1.81 -25.21
N PRO A 171 -6.79 1.45 -26.12
CA PRO A 171 -6.83 0.14 -26.76
C PRO A 171 -6.67 -1.04 -25.81
N ASN A 172 -6.25 -0.80 -24.56
CA ASN A 172 -6.10 -1.83 -23.54
C ASN A 172 -7.32 -1.98 -22.64
N TRP A 173 -8.30 -1.09 -22.73
CA TRP A 173 -9.49 -1.11 -21.90
C TRP A 173 -10.25 -2.44 -22.04
N SER A 174 -10.41 -3.16 -20.92
CA SER A 174 -11.11 -4.47 -20.84
C SER A 174 -10.54 -5.56 -21.77
N GLN A 175 -9.24 -5.51 -22.08
CA GLN A 175 -8.62 -6.45 -23.03
C GLN A 175 -7.67 -7.46 -22.36
N GLY A 176 -7.48 -7.39 -21.01
CA GLY A 176 -6.47 -8.20 -20.34
C GLY A 176 -5.05 -7.87 -20.84
N LEU A 177 -4.18 -8.85 -20.77
CA LEU A 177 -2.87 -8.80 -21.43
C LEU A 177 -3.03 -9.27 -22.88
N LYS A 178 -3.02 -8.36 -23.83
CA LYS A 178 -3.21 -8.67 -25.27
C LYS A 178 -2.08 -9.48 -25.88
N SER A 179 -0.89 -9.33 -25.30
CA SER A 179 0.33 -9.88 -25.91
C SER A 179 1.35 -10.26 -24.85
N PRO A 180 2.08 -11.36 -25.03
CA PRO A 180 3.26 -11.69 -24.25
C PRO A 180 4.31 -10.58 -24.22
N THR A 181 4.30 -9.71 -25.23
CA THR A 181 5.23 -8.58 -25.37
C THR A 181 4.71 -7.28 -24.76
N PHE A 182 3.74 -7.33 -23.85
CA PHE A 182 3.31 -6.16 -23.09
C PHE A 182 4.50 -5.49 -22.42
N GLN A 183 4.70 -4.21 -22.70
CA GLN A 183 5.90 -3.45 -22.30
C GLN A 183 5.85 -2.90 -20.86
N GLY A 184 4.84 -3.28 -20.10
CA GLY A 184 4.62 -2.77 -18.74
C GLY A 184 3.84 -1.45 -18.71
N VAL A 185 3.75 -0.87 -17.52
CA VAL A 185 3.10 0.41 -17.26
C VAL A 185 4.01 1.54 -17.74
N PRO A 186 3.53 2.43 -18.60
CA PRO A 186 4.33 3.55 -19.11
C PRO A 186 4.54 4.64 -18.05
N HIS A 187 5.48 5.54 -18.28
CA HIS A 187 5.79 6.66 -17.41
C HIS A 187 6.01 6.21 -15.96
N THR A 188 7.04 5.41 -15.74
CA THR A 188 7.46 4.89 -14.45
C THR A 188 8.97 4.98 -14.30
N PHE A 189 9.44 5.09 -13.06
CA PHE A 189 10.87 5.19 -12.78
C PHE A 189 11.63 3.93 -13.24
N PHE A 190 11.14 2.76 -12.83
CA PHE A 190 11.67 1.47 -13.27
C PHE A 190 10.88 0.94 -14.47
N LYS A 191 11.58 0.37 -15.44
CA LYS A 191 10.99 -0.25 -16.61
C LYS A 191 10.75 -1.74 -16.38
N GLN A 192 9.91 -2.36 -17.21
CA GLN A 192 9.68 -3.79 -17.15
C GLN A 192 10.96 -4.56 -17.49
N ASN A 193 11.23 -5.59 -16.70
CA ASN A 193 12.29 -6.56 -16.91
C ASN A 193 11.66 -7.87 -17.44
N ASN A 194 12.24 -8.42 -18.50
CA ASN A 194 11.76 -9.65 -19.11
C ASN A 194 12.66 -10.83 -18.73
N GLY A 195 12.11 -12.04 -18.74
CA GLY A 195 12.87 -13.26 -18.49
C GLY A 195 13.32 -13.45 -17.05
N CYS A 196 12.62 -12.87 -16.08
CA CYS A 196 12.86 -13.04 -14.66
C CYS A 196 12.27 -14.36 -14.14
N GLN A 197 12.56 -14.67 -12.86
CA GLN A 197 11.91 -15.74 -12.09
C GLN A 197 11.22 -15.15 -10.86
N ILE A 198 10.05 -15.70 -10.53
CA ILE A 198 9.33 -15.37 -9.30
C ILE A 198 8.93 -16.66 -8.58
N THR A 199 9.12 -16.65 -7.25
CA THR A 199 8.46 -17.58 -6.35
C THR A 199 7.44 -16.80 -5.53
N LEU A 200 6.18 -17.21 -5.57
CA LEU A 200 5.09 -16.60 -4.81
C LEU A 200 4.96 -17.31 -3.46
N TYR A 201 4.75 -16.55 -2.40
CA TYR A 201 4.59 -17.06 -1.04
C TYR A 201 3.27 -16.62 -0.44
N GLN A 202 2.52 -17.61 0.07
CA GLN A 202 1.41 -17.38 0.99
C GLN A 202 1.88 -17.72 2.41
N ASP A 203 1.75 -16.78 3.32
CA ASP A 203 2.27 -16.81 4.69
C ASP A 203 3.80 -17.03 4.81
N ALA A 204 4.28 -17.04 6.01
CA ALA A 204 5.70 -17.30 6.30
C ALA A 204 6.09 -18.73 5.96
N HIS A 205 5.17 -19.67 6.07
CA HIS A 205 5.44 -21.09 5.82
C HIS A 205 4.20 -21.85 5.36
N VAL A 206 4.39 -22.75 4.39
CA VAL A 206 3.38 -23.72 3.95
C VAL A 206 3.87 -25.13 4.27
N LEU A 207 3.08 -25.90 5.02
CA LEU A 207 3.41 -27.27 5.38
C LEU A 207 3.36 -28.18 4.16
N ASP A 208 4.24 -29.18 4.14
CA ASP A 208 4.26 -30.17 3.06
C ASP A 208 2.93 -30.94 3.02
N GLY A 209 2.31 -30.98 1.85
CA GLY A 209 1.04 -31.69 1.63
C GLY A 209 -0.23 -30.94 2.05
N SER A 210 -0.14 -29.72 2.60
CA SER A 210 -1.31 -28.94 2.99
C SER A 210 -2.10 -28.35 1.80
N VAL A 211 -1.46 -28.21 0.63
CA VAL A 211 -2.11 -27.74 -0.59
C VAL A 211 -2.53 -28.95 -1.46
N PRO A 212 -3.77 -28.99 -1.97
CA PRO A 212 -4.23 -30.07 -2.84
C PRO A 212 -3.47 -30.08 -4.16
N PHE A 213 -3.75 -31.07 -4.97
CA PHE A 213 -3.19 -31.11 -6.32
C PHE A 213 -3.81 -30.03 -7.20
N ILE A 214 -3.01 -29.07 -7.63
CA ILE A 214 -3.40 -28.02 -8.57
C ILE A 214 -2.56 -28.21 -9.84
N PRO A 215 -3.18 -28.61 -10.97
CA PRO A 215 -2.49 -28.79 -12.23
C PRO A 215 -2.19 -27.47 -12.91
N LEU A 216 -0.97 -27.35 -13.44
CA LEU A 216 -0.53 -26.26 -14.31
C LEU A 216 -0.63 -26.68 -15.78
N ASP A 217 -0.65 -25.72 -16.69
CA ASP A 217 -0.48 -26.01 -18.12
C ASP A 217 0.86 -26.71 -18.35
N GLY A 218 0.84 -27.80 -19.16
CA GLY A 218 2.02 -28.66 -19.37
C GLY A 218 2.06 -29.84 -18.43
N GLY A 219 1.07 -30.05 -17.57
CA GLY A 219 0.92 -31.22 -16.71
C GLY A 219 1.78 -31.23 -15.45
N GLU A 220 2.45 -30.14 -15.15
CA GLU A 220 3.17 -29.96 -13.88
C GLU A 220 2.20 -29.71 -12.71
N ARG A 221 2.66 -30.07 -11.51
CA ARG A 221 1.95 -29.74 -10.26
C ARG A 221 2.44 -28.41 -9.71
N TYR A 222 1.53 -27.56 -9.21
CA TYR A 222 1.88 -26.41 -8.40
C TYR A 222 2.51 -26.87 -7.07
N VAL A 223 3.62 -26.22 -6.71
CA VAL A 223 4.31 -26.42 -5.42
C VAL A 223 4.45 -25.06 -4.75
N PRO A 224 3.82 -24.86 -3.59
CA PRO A 224 3.94 -23.59 -2.87
C PRO A 224 5.36 -23.39 -2.34
N GLY A 225 5.83 -22.15 -2.36
CA GLY A 225 7.09 -21.75 -1.75
C GLY A 225 6.99 -21.70 -0.22
N LYS A 226 8.14 -21.73 0.46
CA LYS A 226 8.28 -21.61 1.92
C LYS A 226 9.09 -20.35 2.25
N CYS A 227 8.41 -19.24 2.49
CA CYS A 227 9.01 -17.89 2.53
C CYS A 227 10.18 -17.79 3.50
N TRP A 228 9.97 -18.06 4.78
CA TRP A 228 11.02 -17.89 5.78
C TRP A 228 12.13 -18.92 5.67
N GLU A 229 11.84 -20.11 5.18
CA GLU A 229 12.87 -21.11 4.87
C GLU A 229 13.77 -20.66 3.70
N ASP A 230 13.17 -20.12 2.64
CA ASP A 230 13.92 -19.58 1.49
C ASP A 230 14.75 -18.35 1.87
N VAL A 231 14.21 -17.47 2.74
CA VAL A 231 14.94 -16.33 3.31
C VAL A 231 16.14 -16.80 4.12
N TYR A 232 15.96 -17.78 5.01
CA TYR A 232 17.06 -18.34 5.78
C TYR A 232 18.15 -18.90 4.88
N ASN A 233 17.75 -19.71 3.89
CA ASN A 233 18.69 -20.33 2.96
C ASN A 233 19.44 -19.27 2.15
N ALA A 234 18.76 -18.24 1.67
CA ALA A 234 19.37 -17.15 0.91
C ALA A 234 20.38 -16.36 1.76
N ILE A 235 20.03 -15.98 2.99
CA ILE A 235 20.96 -15.32 3.91
C ILE A 235 22.16 -16.22 4.24
N ASN A 236 21.93 -17.47 4.56
CA ASN A 236 23.02 -18.42 4.91
C ASN A 236 23.95 -18.71 3.73
N ASP A 237 23.45 -18.72 2.49
CA ASP A 237 24.25 -18.93 1.27
C ASP A 237 24.99 -17.67 0.77
N ALA A 238 24.61 -16.48 1.22
CA ALA A 238 25.23 -15.22 0.81
C ALA A 238 26.74 -15.20 1.10
N LYS A 239 27.54 -14.67 0.15
CA LYS A 239 29.00 -14.63 0.23
C LYS A 239 29.58 -13.21 0.24
N HIS A 240 28.86 -12.26 -0.36
CA HIS A 240 29.38 -10.92 -0.57
C HIS A 240 28.56 -9.86 0.15
N PHE A 241 27.24 -9.90 0.06
CA PHE A 241 26.41 -8.90 0.70
C PHE A 241 25.00 -9.40 1.08
N ILE A 242 24.45 -8.77 2.10
CA ILE A 242 23.07 -8.90 2.55
C ILE A 242 22.55 -7.49 2.82
N CYS A 243 21.47 -7.08 2.13
CA CYS A 243 20.79 -5.81 2.34
C CYS A 243 19.36 -6.05 2.82
N ILE A 244 18.97 -5.43 3.93
CA ILE A 244 17.65 -5.61 4.54
C ILE A 244 16.99 -4.25 4.73
N THR A 245 15.72 -4.11 4.33
CA THR A 245 14.86 -3.01 4.79
C THR A 245 13.67 -3.59 5.53
N GLY A 246 13.23 -2.94 6.60
CA GLY A 246 12.05 -3.33 7.37
C GLY A 246 11.38 -2.15 8.05
N TRP A 247 10.09 -2.28 8.26
CA TRP A 247 9.34 -1.44 9.18
C TRP A 247 9.66 -1.84 10.62
N SER A 248 9.71 -3.14 10.88
CA SER A 248 10.20 -3.73 12.13
C SER A 248 11.05 -4.96 11.82
N VAL A 249 12.20 -5.08 12.46
CA VAL A 249 13.07 -6.25 12.39
C VAL A 249 13.43 -6.66 13.81
N TYR A 250 13.22 -7.93 14.15
CA TYR A 250 13.49 -8.44 15.49
C TYR A 250 14.54 -9.56 15.48
N THR A 251 15.58 -9.37 16.27
CA THR A 251 16.78 -10.23 16.26
C THR A 251 16.56 -11.61 16.85
N GLU A 252 15.58 -11.77 17.75
CA GLU A 252 15.36 -13.01 18.50
C GLU A 252 14.46 -14.03 17.77
N ILE A 253 13.89 -13.66 16.61
CA ILE A 253 13.08 -14.60 15.84
C ILE A 253 13.93 -15.72 15.25
N THR A 254 13.34 -16.91 15.11
CA THR A 254 13.88 -18.03 14.34
C THR A 254 13.08 -18.21 13.05
N LEU A 255 13.76 -18.32 11.90
CA LEU A 255 13.11 -18.42 10.60
C LEU A 255 12.65 -19.83 10.27
N ILE A 256 13.30 -20.85 10.81
CA ILE A 256 12.95 -22.26 10.58
C ILE A 256 12.32 -22.84 11.83
N ARG A 257 11.06 -23.19 11.73
CA ARG A 257 10.22 -23.69 12.84
C ARG A 257 9.54 -25.04 12.55
N ASP A 258 9.93 -25.71 11.45
CA ASP A 258 9.42 -27.04 11.14
C ASP A 258 9.94 -28.07 12.15
N PRO A 259 9.07 -28.76 12.92
CA PRO A 259 9.49 -29.74 13.91
C PRO A 259 10.34 -30.89 13.34
N ASN A 260 10.13 -31.22 12.06
CA ASN A 260 10.88 -32.26 11.37
C ASN A 260 12.30 -31.83 10.97
N LYS A 261 12.61 -30.52 11.04
CA LYS A 261 13.91 -29.93 10.67
C LYS A 261 14.67 -29.37 11.88
N SER A 262 14.16 -29.52 13.08
CA SER A 262 14.60 -28.84 14.31
C SER A 262 16.04 -29.11 14.75
N THR A 263 16.73 -30.07 14.21
CA THR A 263 18.12 -30.38 14.56
C THR A 263 19.17 -29.45 13.94
N ARG A 264 18.75 -28.55 13.03
CA ARG A 264 19.66 -27.65 12.29
C ARG A 264 19.59 -26.16 12.65
N THR A 265 18.62 -25.68 13.41
CA THR A 265 18.24 -24.27 13.26
C THR A 265 17.62 -23.61 14.50
N SER A 266 18.22 -23.80 15.66
CA SER A 266 17.91 -22.95 16.81
C SER A 266 18.57 -21.55 16.73
N ILE A 267 19.20 -21.21 15.58
CA ILE A 267 19.89 -19.93 15.42
C ILE A 267 18.87 -18.81 15.16
N THR A 268 18.98 -17.73 15.93
CA THR A 268 18.14 -16.54 15.74
C THR A 268 18.56 -15.74 14.51
N LEU A 269 17.69 -14.85 14.02
CA LEU A 269 18.02 -13.95 12.92
C LEU A 269 19.26 -13.11 13.24
N GLY A 270 19.32 -12.55 14.46
CA GLY A 270 20.44 -11.74 14.91
C GLY A 270 21.77 -12.50 14.91
N GLU A 271 21.79 -13.73 15.41
CA GLU A 271 22.95 -14.60 15.40
C GLU A 271 23.38 -14.97 13.96
N LEU A 272 22.41 -15.27 13.09
CA LEU A 272 22.67 -15.58 11.67
C LEU A 272 23.36 -14.41 10.97
N LEU A 273 22.85 -13.19 11.13
CA LEU A 273 23.42 -11.98 10.51
C LEU A 273 24.81 -11.66 11.06
N LYS A 274 25.04 -11.77 12.39
CA LYS A 274 26.38 -11.62 12.98
C LYS A 274 27.37 -12.66 12.45
N LYS A 275 26.93 -13.92 12.34
CA LYS A 275 27.75 -14.99 11.76
C LYS A 275 28.16 -14.62 10.33
N LYS A 276 27.22 -14.19 9.49
CA LYS A 276 27.53 -13.81 8.10
C LYS A 276 28.48 -12.62 8.02
N ALA A 277 28.27 -11.60 8.82
CA ALA A 277 29.15 -10.45 8.88
C ALA A 277 30.58 -10.82 9.34
N ASN A 278 30.71 -11.75 10.28
CA ASN A 278 32.01 -12.29 10.72
C ASN A 278 32.68 -13.20 9.67
N GLU A 279 31.93 -13.78 8.76
CA GLU A 279 32.43 -14.49 7.57
C GLU A 279 32.93 -13.53 6.47
N GLY A 280 32.81 -12.20 6.67
CA GLY A 280 33.23 -11.18 5.70
C GLY A 280 32.13 -10.74 4.74
N VAL A 281 30.88 -11.15 4.95
CA VAL A 281 29.74 -10.67 4.17
C VAL A 281 29.37 -9.25 4.60
N ASN A 282 29.17 -8.34 3.65
CA ASN A 282 28.75 -6.98 3.93
C ASN A 282 27.25 -6.95 4.27
N VAL A 283 26.89 -6.81 5.55
CA VAL A 283 25.51 -6.81 6.02
C VAL A 283 25.05 -5.38 6.31
N LEU A 284 24.09 -4.89 5.49
CA LEU A 284 23.54 -3.53 5.51
C LEU A 284 22.06 -3.56 5.84
N MET A 285 21.63 -2.83 6.86
CA MET A 285 20.23 -2.79 7.29
C MET A 285 19.74 -1.36 7.40
N LEU A 286 18.57 -1.08 6.80
CA LEU A 286 17.81 0.15 6.95
C LEU A 286 16.49 -0.19 7.67
N VAL A 287 16.41 0.10 8.96
CA VAL A 287 15.22 -0.14 9.79
C VAL A 287 14.54 1.19 10.05
N TRP A 288 13.21 1.23 9.96
CA TRP A 288 12.47 2.45 10.26
C TRP A 288 12.73 2.90 11.70
N ASP A 289 12.98 4.21 11.89
CA ASP A 289 13.18 4.86 13.18
C ASP A 289 11.82 5.32 13.71
N ASP A 290 11.24 4.56 14.65
CA ASP A 290 10.06 4.99 15.40
C ASP A 290 10.46 6.01 16.45
N ARG A 291 10.40 7.29 16.11
CA ARG A 291 10.74 8.39 17.02
C ARG A 291 9.89 8.48 18.28
N THR A 292 8.85 7.67 18.41
CA THR A 292 8.08 7.52 19.63
C THR A 292 8.72 6.52 20.60
N SER A 293 9.69 5.72 20.14
CA SER A 293 10.52 4.84 20.98
C SER A 293 11.48 5.68 21.81
N VAL A 294 11.29 5.71 23.13
CA VAL A 294 12.16 6.43 24.06
C VAL A 294 12.80 5.42 25.00
N PRO A 295 14.14 5.25 24.98
CA PRO A 295 14.87 4.18 25.69
C PRO A 295 14.54 4.07 27.19
N ASP A 296 14.28 5.21 27.84
CA ASP A 296 14.05 5.28 29.28
C ASP A 296 12.56 5.21 29.70
N PHE A 297 11.62 5.40 28.77
CA PHE A 297 10.19 5.49 29.07
C PHE A 297 9.31 4.45 28.37
N LYS A 298 9.55 4.20 27.09
CA LYS A 298 8.77 3.25 26.29
C LYS A 298 9.68 2.68 25.21
N LYS A 299 10.34 1.57 25.51
CA LYS A 299 11.34 0.95 24.63
C LYS A 299 10.79 0.63 23.23
N ASP A 300 9.52 0.25 23.14
CA ASP A 300 8.88 -0.20 21.90
C ASP A 300 8.10 0.90 21.18
N GLY A 301 8.12 2.14 21.65
CA GLY A 301 7.34 3.25 21.04
C GLY A 301 5.83 3.05 21.10
N LEU A 302 5.11 3.84 20.29
CA LEU A 302 3.65 3.71 20.13
C LEU A 302 3.27 2.57 19.19
N MET A 303 4.17 2.24 18.24
CA MET A 303 3.93 1.26 17.19
C MET A 303 4.45 -0.14 17.55
N ALA A 304 5.02 -0.31 18.74
CA ALA A 304 5.61 -1.56 19.24
C ALA A 304 6.62 -2.18 18.24
N THR A 305 7.49 -1.35 17.66
CA THR A 305 8.61 -1.78 16.82
C THR A 305 9.81 -2.16 17.69
N HIS A 306 10.69 -3.01 17.15
CA HIS A 306 11.95 -3.40 17.81
C HIS A 306 13.15 -2.57 17.31
N ASP A 307 12.94 -1.36 16.80
CA ASP A 307 13.95 -0.54 16.13
C ASP A 307 15.18 -0.25 17.01
N GLN A 308 14.96 0.27 18.21
CA GLN A 308 16.02 0.60 19.16
C GLN A 308 16.74 -0.66 19.67
N GLU A 309 15.98 -1.72 19.97
CA GLU A 309 16.49 -3.00 20.43
C GLU A 309 17.40 -3.65 19.39
N THR A 310 16.93 -3.70 18.14
CA THR A 310 17.71 -4.27 17.02
C THR A 310 18.96 -3.45 16.72
N ASN A 311 18.88 -2.12 16.73
CA ASN A 311 20.05 -1.26 16.59
C ASN A 311 21.06 -1.49 17.70
N GLN A 312 20.62 -1.58 18.95
CA GLN A 312 21.49 -1.84 20.11
C GLN A 312 22.12 -3.23 20.05
N TYR A 313 21.40 -4.26 19.58
CA TYR A 313 21.91 -5.62 19.41
C TYR A 313 23.10 -5.70 18.47
N PHE A 314 23.09 -4.93 17.38
CA PHE A 314 24.17 -4.91 16.39
C PHE A 314 25.28 -3.88 16.70
N LYS A 315 25.15 -3.09 17.75
CA LYS A 315 26.17 -2.12 18.13
C LYS A 315 27.51 -2.82 18.44
N ASN A 316 28.58 -2.30 17.88
CA ASN A 316 29.92 -2.88 18.00
C ASN A 316 30.08 -4.28 17.35
N THR A 317 29.27 -4.60 16.37
CA THR A 317 29.41 -5.79 15.52
C THR A 317 29.80 -5.36 14.11
N ASN A 318 30.04 -6.33 13.22
CA ASN A 318 30.31 -6.07 11.79
C ASN A 318 29.01 -5.90 10.97
N VAL A 319 27.84 -5.88 11.59
CA VAL A 319 26.55 -5.61 10.94
C VAL A 319 26.27 -4.11 10.99
N HIS A 320 26.01 -3.51 9.84
CA HIS A 320 25.68 -2.09 9.71
C HIS A 320 24.15 -1.90 9.78
N CYS A 321 23.62 -1.75 10.98
CA CYS A 321 22.20 -1.48 11.21
C CYS A 321 21.97 0.03 11.42
N VAL A 322 21.20 0.67 10.56
CA VAL A 322 20.91 2.10 10.59
C VAL A 322 19.42 2.34 10.78
N LEU A 323 19.09 3.14 11.80
CA LEU A 323 17.73 3.63 12.00
C LEU A 323 17.43 4.80 11.07
N CYS A 324 16.34 4.71 10.32
CA CYS A 324 15.99 5.62 9.25
C CYS A 324 14.68 6.35 9.58
N PRO A 325 14.73 7.64 9.95
CA PRO A 325 13.52 8.46 10.00
C PRO A 325 12.95 8.64 8.59
N ARG A 326 11.62 8.77 8.46
CA ARG A 326 10.97 8.92 7.15
C ARG A 326 11.53 10.09 6.34
N ASN A 327 11.92 11.18 7.00
CA ASN A 327 12.63 12.30 6.40
C ASN A 327 13.83 12.66 7.27
N PRO A 328 15.06 12.37 6.83
CA PRO A 328 16.25 12.89 7.49
C PRO A 328 16.34 14.41 7.23
N GLY A 329 16.19 15.22 8.25
CA GLY A 329 15.96 16.66 8.27
C GLY A 329 16.95 17.59 7.52
N VAL A 330 17.13 17.42 6.22
CA VAL A 330 17.99 18.29 5.40
C VAL A 330 17.11 19.11 4.44
N GLY A 331 17.03 20.42 4.68
CA GLY A 331 16.59 21.41 3.68
C GLY A 331 15.11 21.74 3.62
N ARG A 332 14.28 21.33 4.59
CA ARG A 332 12.85 21.63 4.63
C ARG A 332 12.49 22.55 5.81
N SER A 333 11.32 23.19 5.75
CA SER A 333 10.76 23.89 6.87
C SER A 333 10.76 22.99 8.12
N ILE A 334 11.34 23.46 9.22
CA ILE A 334 11.57 22.70 10.47
C ILE A 334 10.27 22.05 10.98
N VAL A 335 9.13 22.71 10.80
CA VAL A 335 7.80 22.22 11.24
C VAL A 335 7.33 21.03 10.41
N GLN A 336 7.45 21.09 9.08
CA GLN A 336 6.99 20.01 8.21
C GLN A 336 7.91 18.78 8.23
N GLY A 337 9.21 18.99 8.38
CA GLY A 337 10.17 17.89 8.54
C GLY A 337 9.92 17.10 9.83
N PHE A 338 9.56 17.79 10.92
CA PHE A 338 9.22 17.14 12.19
C PHE A 338 7.88 16.40 12.13
N GLU A 339 6.83 17.00 11.57
CA GLU A 339 5.54 16.34 11.40
C GLU A 339 5.65 15.09 10.53
N THR A 340 6.32 15.17 9.37
CA THR A 340 6.46 14.02 8.46
C THR A 340 7.27 12.89 9.08
N SER A 341 8.33 13.19 9.83
CA SER A 341 9.19 12.16 10.45
C SER A 341 8.57 11.45 11.64
N THR A 342 7.55 12.05 12.28
CA THR A 342 6.82 11.44 13.40
C THR A 342 5.54 10.74 12.98
N MET A 343 4.94 11.12 11.86
CA MET A 343 3.63 10.63 11.43
C MET A 343 3.69 9.53 10.38
N PHE A 344 4.77 9.48 9.58
CA PHE A 344 4.90 8.56 8.46
C PHE A 344 6.08 7.61 8.62
N THR A 345 6.01 6.48 7.91
CA THR A 345 6.91 5.35 8.12
C THR A 345 7.70 4.99 6.87
N HIS A 346 8.83 4.30 7.05
CA HIS A 346 9.42 3.47 6.03
C HIS A 346 8.77 2.08 6.11
N HIS A 347 7.95 1.76 5.12
CA HIS A 347 7.14 0.54 5.16
C HIS A 347 7.59 -0.54 4.15
N GLN A 348 8.65 -0.29 3.41
CA GLN A 348 9.25 -1.28 2.51
C GLN A 348 9.84 -2.46 3.29
N LYS A 349 9.57 -3.67 2.82
CA LYS A 349 10.10 -4.92 3.36
C LYS A 349 10.83 -5.64 2.25
N THR A 350 12.16 -5.57 2.29
CA THR A 350 13.01 -6.17 1.26
C THR A 350 14.22 -6.87 1.87
N ILE A 351 14.62 -7.97 1.25
CA ILE A 351 15.88 -8.65 1.53
C ILE A 351 16.56 -8.84 0.18
N ILE A 352 17.82 -8.45 0.07
CA ILE A 352 18.59 -8.57 -1.17
C ILE A 352 19.92 -9.23 -0.84
N VAL A 353 20.25 -10.30 -1.52
CA VAL A 353 21.47 -11.07 -1.30
C VAL A 353 22.11 -11.43 -2.62
N ASP A 354 23.42 -11.67 -2.60
CA ASP A 354 24.04 -12.46 -3.65
C ASP A 354 23.74 -13.94 -3.43
N SER A 355 23.36 -14.64 -4.46
CA SER A 355 22.97 -16.06 -4.42
C SER A 355 23.63 -16.85 -5.55
N ARG A 356 23.69 -18.18 -5.38
CA ARG A 356 24.16 -19.06 -6.43
C ARG A 356 23.16 -19.08 -7.59
N VAL A 357 23.70 -19.09 -8.82
CA VAL A 357 22.87 -19.26 -10.01
C VAL A 357 22.32 -20.69 -10.08
N VAL A 358 21.00 -20.82 -10.12
CA VAL A 358 20.35 -22.12 -10.20
C VAL A 358 20.56 -22.72 -11.61
N GLY A 359 21.07 -23.95 -11.68
CA GLY A 359 21.29 -24.65 -12.94
C GLY A 359 22.62 -24.32 -13.65
N SER A 360 23.48 -23.51 -13.03
CA SER A 360 24.85 -23.33 -13.56
C SER A 360 25.75 -24.48 -13.13
N ASP A 361 26.51 -25.03 -14.09
CA ASP A 361 27.57 -26.01 -13.84
C ASP A 361 28.81 -25.38 -13.16
N GLN A 362 28.86 -24.06 -13.08
CA GLN A 362 29.95 -23.31 -12.44
C GLN A 362 29.62 -23.00 -10.98
N TRP A 363 30.28 -23.67 -10.05
CA TRP A 363 30.08 -23.53 -8.60
C TRP A 363 30.23 -22.11 -8.04
N ASN A 364 30.92 -21.23 -8.75
CA ASN A 364 31.24 -19.87 -8.33
C ASN A 364 30.36 -18.79 -8.99
N GLU A 365 29.44 -19.18 -9.87
CA GLU A 365 28.60 -18.20 -10.55
C GLU A 365 27.49 -17.71 -9.61
N ARG A 366 27.46 -16.39 -9.39
CA ARG A 366 26.50 -15.75 -8.49
C ARG A 366 25.66 -14.71 -9.21
N SER A 367 24.46 -14.55 -8.70
CA SER A 367 23.47 -13.58 -9.16
C SER A 367 22.88 -12.83 -7.96
N ILE A 368 21.97 -11.92 -8.21
CA ILE A 368 21.21 -11.21 -7.16
C ILE A 368 19.85 -11.85 -7.02
N THR A 369 19.46 -12.13 -5.78
CA THR A 369 18.10 -12.52 -5.39
C THR A 369 17.53 -11.48 -4.44
N SER A 370 16.25 -11.14 -4.64
CA SER A 370 15.54 -10.20 -3.78
C SER A 370 14.23 -10.79 -3.30
N PHE A 371 13.79 -10.36 -2.12
CA PHE A 371 12.48 -10.67 -1.56
C PHE A 371 11.71 -9.36 -1.37
N VAL A 372 10.43 -9.34 -1.73
CA VAL A 372 9.55 -8.16 -1.66
C VAL A 372 8.14 -8.62 -1.27
N GLY A 373 7.49 -7.90 -0.36
CA GLY A 373 6.09 -8.19 0.01
C GLY A 373 5.64 -7.53 1.30
N GLY A 374 4.68 -8.16 1.98
CA GLY A 374 4.09 -7.66 3.21
C GLY A 374 4.79 -8.12 4.48
N ILE A 375 5.56 -9.21 4.46
CA ILE A 375 6.09 -9.87 5.64
C ILE A 375 7.38 -9.19 6.12
N ASP A 376 7.36 -8.63 7.33
CA ASP A 376 8.56 -8.20 8.04
C ASP A 376 9.29 -9.37 8.72
N LEU A 377 10.58 -9.24 8.96
CA LEU A 377 11.38 -10.16 9.78
C LEU A 377 11.19 -9.84 11.28
N CYS A 378 9.98 -10.06 11.79
CA CYS A 378 9.59 -9.65 13.13
C CYS A 378 8.75 -10.74 13.80
N ASP A 379 8.59 -10.65 15.13
CA ASP A 379 7.68 -11.50 15.90
C ASP A 379 6.22 -11.35 15.45
N GLY A 380 5.41 -12.35 15.73
CA GLY A 380 4.00 -12.40 15.35
C GLY A 380 3.71 -12.57 13.86
N ARG A 381 4.75 -12.68 13.00
CA ARG A 381 4.59 -12.77 11.52
C ARG A 381 4.66 -14.20 11.00
N TYR A 382 5.21 -15.12 11.79
CA TYR A 382 5.21 -16.53 11.41
C TYR A 382 3.81 -17.12 11.50
N ASP A 383 3.32 -17.68 10.42
CA ASP A 383 2.08 -18.45 10.40
C ASP A 383 2.09 -19.47 9.27
N THR A 384 1.09 -20.33 9.29
CA THR A 384 0.78 -21.36 8.30
C THR A 384 -0.68 -21.25 7.88
N MET A 385 -1.09 -21.97 6.84
CA MET A 385 -2.46 -21.97 6.30
C MET A 385 -3.55 -22.34 7.33
N GLU A 386 -3.18 -23.02 8.41
CA GLU A 386 -4.11 -23.43 9.47
C GLU A 386 -4.46 -22.31 10.44
N HIS A 387 -3.63 -21.27 10.52
CA HIS A 387 -3.82 -20.11 11.39
C HIS A 387 -4.24 -20.45 12.84
N PRO A 388 -3.48 -21.31 13.58
CA PRO A 388 -3.88 -21.80 14.88
C PRO A 388 -3.94 -20.69 15.92
N LEU A 389 -4.91 -20.77 16.83
CA LEU A 389 -5.14 -19.80 17.91
C LEU A 389 -4.50 -20.23 19.24
N PHE A 390 -4.56 -21.53 19.56
CA PHE A 390 -4.21 -22.12 20.86
C PHE A 390 -3.26 -23.30 20.76
N SER A 391 -3.45 -24.16 19.74
CA SER A 391 -2.80 -25.47 19.64
C SER A 391 -1.28 -25.44 19.47
N THR A 392 -0.73 -24.28 19.11
CA THR A 392 0.72 -24.10 18.88
C THR A 392 1.41 -23.26 19.95
N LEU A 393 0.70 -22.86 20.99
CA LEU A 393 1.25 -22.02 22.09
C LEU A 393 2.27 -22.74 22.98
N ASN A 394 2.33 -24.06 22.93
CA ASN A 394 3.37 -24.84 23.60
C ASN A 394 4.49 -25.31 22.64
N THR A 395 4.49 -24.86 21.39
CA THR A 395 5.45 -25.25 20.35
C THR A 395 5.97 -24.02 19.61
N VAL A 396 5.64 -23.89 18.30
CA VAL A 396 6.22 -22.89 17.38
C VAL A 396 5.85 -21.43 17.70
N HIS A 397 4.80 -21.19 18.48
CA HIS A 397 4.37 -19.85 18.89
C HIS A 397 4.55 -19.58 20.40
N HIS A 398 5.26 -20.44 21.14
CA HIS A 398 5.49 -20.22 22.56
C HIS A 398 6.30 -18.94 22.82
N ASP A 399 7.44 -18.82 22.15
CA ASP A 399 8.36 -17.69 22.29
C ASP A 399 8.04 -16.55 21.33
N ASP A 400 6.94 -16.69 20.55
CA ASP A 400 6.47 -15.73 19.56
C ASP A 400 4.96 -15.46 19.73
N PHE A 401 4.52 -15.34 21.01
CA PHE A 401 3.14 -15.00 21.30
C PHE A 401 2.86 -13.54 20.98
N HIS A 402 2.00 -13.29 20.01
CA HIS A 402 1.62 -11.94 19.57
C HIS A 402 0.10 -11.75 19.67
N GLN A 403 -0.34 -10.70 20.41
CA GLN A 403 -1.74 -10.34 20.56
C GLN A 403 -1.89 -8.85 20.94
N PRO A 404 -1.73 -7.93 19.99
CA PRO A 404 -1.73 -6.48 20.25
C PRO A 404 -3.14 -5.91 20.48
N ASN A 405 -4.20 -6.67 20.14
CA ASN A 405 -5.59 -6.19 20.22
C ASN A 405 -6.10 -6.11 21.65
N PHE A 406 -5.50 -6.86 22.57
CA PHE A 406 -5.93 -6.91 23.97
C PHE A 406 -4.88 -6.31 24.88
N PRO A 407 -5.13 -5.17 25.54
CA PRO A 407 -4.17 -4.58 26.47
C PRO A 407 -3.74 -5.59 27.56
N GLY A 408 -2.42 -5.76 27.74
CA GLY A 408 -1.85 -6.68 28.74
C GLY A 408 -1.98 -8.16 28.39
N ALA A 409 -2.19 -8.50 27.10
CA ALA A 409 -2.12 -9.89 26.65
C ALA A 409 -0.70 -10.44 26.82
N SER A 410 -0.60 -11.69 27.22
CA SER A 410 0.66 -12.40 27.39
C SER A 410 0.45 -13.91 27.27
N ILE A 411 1.52 -14.63 26.95
CA ILE A 411 1.49 -16.09 26.91
C ILE A 411 1.05 -16.68 28.26
N ASN A 412 1.41 -16.06 29.40
CA ASN A 412 1.00 -16.53 30.74
C ASN A 412 -0.52 -16.54 30.92
N LYS A 413 -1.24 -15.67 30.23
CA LYS A 413 -2.72 -15.60 30.23
C LYS A 413 -3.36 -16.51 29.18
N GLY A 414 -2.56 -17.11 28.30
CA GLY A 414 -3.01 -18.02 27.26
C GLY A 414 -3.52 -17.33 25.99
N GLY A 415 -4.01 -18.13 25.06
CA GLY A 415 -4.57 -17.63 23.81
C GLY A 415 -5.91 -16.90 23.93
N PRO A 416 -6.46 -16.43 22.79
CA PRO A 416 -5.93 -16.68 21.46
C PRO A 416 -4.72 -15.78 21.12
N ARG A 417 -3.76 -16.29 20.34
CA ARG A 417 -2.81 -15.45 19.61
C ARG A 417 -3.53 -14.75 18.46
N GLU A 418 -2.91 -13.70 17.89
CA GLU A 418 -3.33 -13.13 16.62
C GLU A 418 -2.67 -13.89 15.47
N PRO A 419 -3.42 -14.65 14.65
CA PRO A 419 -2.89 -15.24 13.42
C PRO A 419 -2.61 -14.16 12.37
N TRP A 420 -1.63 -14.47 11.47
CA TRP A 420 -1.12 -13.51 10.49
C TRP A 420 -1.16 -14.10 9.09
N HIS A 421 -2.00 -13.51 8.22
CA HIS A 421 -2.06 -13.89 6.81
C HIS A 421 -1.40 -12.83 5.95
N ASP A 422 -0.37 -13.21 5.19
CA ASP A 422 0.42 -12.27 4.40
C ASP A 422 0.98 -12.89 3.11
N ILE A 423 1.35 -12.03 2.18
CA ILE A 423 1.85 -12.39 0.86
C ILE A 423 3.24 -11.79 0.64
N HIS A 424 4.14 -12.62 0.08
CA HIS A 424 5.49 -12.21 -0.25
C HIS A 424 5.95 -12.82 -1.58
N CYS A 425 7.07 -12.37 -2.14
CA CYS A 425 7.67 -13.00 -3.30
C CYS A 425 9.19 -12.93 -3.29
N LYS A 426 9.82 -13.93 -3.93
CA LYS A 426 11.24 -13.95 -4.26
C LYS A 426 11.39 -13.60 -5.74
N LEU A 427 12.37 -12.79 -6.05
CA LEU A 427 12.65 -12.24 -7.37
C LEU A 427 14.09 -12.57 -7.77
N GLU A 428 14.26 -13.13 -8.97
CA GLU A 428 15.55 -13.46 -9.54
C GLU A 428 15.63 -12.91 -10.98
N GLY A 429 16.82 -12.55 -11.43
CA GLY A 429 17.05 -11.90 -12.72
C GLY A 429 17.16 -10.38 -12.62
N SER A 430 16.95 -9.69 -13.72
CA SER A 430 17.22 -8.25 -13.82
C SER A 430 16.37 -7.37 -12.91
N VAL A 431 15.18 -7.83 -12.51
CA VAL A 431 14.33 -7.09 -11.55
C VAL A 431 14.96 -7.00 -10.15
N ALA A 432 15.75 -8.00 -9.75
CA ALA A 432 16.42 -7.99 -8.45
C ALA A 432 17.43 -6.83 -8.33
N TRP A 433 18.00 -6.39 -9.46
CA TRP A 433 18.87 -5.20 -9.53
C TRP A 433 18.09 -3.90 -9.31
N ASP A 434 16.84 -3.83 -9.73
CA ASP A 434 16.01 -2.66 -9.49
C ASP A 434 15.66 -2.53 -8.01
N VAL A 435 15.44 -3.66 -7.31
CA VAL A 435 15.26 -3.69 -5.86
C VAL A 435 16.54 -3.26 -5.13
N LEU A 436 17.71 -3.73 -5.58
CA LEU A 436 19.01 -3.28 -5.06
C LEU A 436 19.21 -1.79 -5.28
N SER A 437 18.89 -1.28 -6.48
CA SER A 437 18.96 0.15 -6.79
C SER A 437 18.08 0.98 -5.85
N ASN A 438 16.86 0.52 -5.54
CA ASN A 438 16.00 1.18 -4.57
C ASN A 438 16.63 1.20 -3.16
N PHE A 439 17.22 0.08 -2.72
CA PHE A 439 17.92 0.02 -1.43
C PHE A 439 19.09 1.03 -1.39
N GLU A 440 19.93 1.06 -2.42
CA GLU A 440 21.09 1.92 -2.49
C GLU A 440 20.73 3.40 -2.56
N GLN A 441 19.68 3.77 -3.30
CA GLN A 441 19.15 5.14 -3.32
C GLN A 441 18.69 5.59 -1.92
N ARG A 442 18.07 4.69 -1.14
CA ARG A 442 17.69 4.95 0.25
C ARG A 442 18.93 5.04 1.15
N TRP A 443 19.87 4.11 1.02
CA TRP A 443 21.12 4.11 1.78
C TRP A 443 21.91 5.41 1.57
N GLU A 444 22.08 5.80 0.31
CA GLU A 444 22.77 7.03 -0.06
C GLU A 444 22.12 8.28 0.57
N LYS A 445 20.80 8.30 0.64
CA LYS A 445 20.05 9.41 1.24
C LYS A 445 20.12 9.43 2.76
N GLN A 446 20.05 8.26 3.40
CA GLN A 446 19.97 8.13 4.86
C GLN A 446 21.35 8.12 5.53
N VAL A 447 22.35 7.51 4.90
CA VAL A 447 23.67 7.21 5.46
C VAL A 447 24.78 8.00 4.77
N GLY A 448 24.67 8.20 3.45
CA GLY A 448 25.70 8.81 2.63
C GLY A 448 26.62 7.78 1.94
N ARG A 449 27.37 8.26 0.95
CA ARG A 449 28.22 7.41 0.10
C ARG A 449 29.53 6.95 0.76
N GLN A 450 29.95 7.60 1.85
CA GLN A 450 31.33 7.50 2.35
C GLN A 450 31.54 6.44 3.42
N LEU A 451 30.48 5.88 4.04
CA LEU A 451 30.62 5.04 5.22
C LEU A 451 30.90 3.57 4.91
N VAL A 452 30.31 3.01 3.85
CA VAL A 452 30.54 1.62 3.43
C VAL A 452 30.38 1.55 1.91
N PRO A 453 31.23 0.79 1.19
CA PRO A 453 31.03 0.56 -0.23
C PRO A 453 29.67 -0.07 -0.51
N LEU A 454 28.91 0.50 -1.43
CA LEU A 454 27.62 -0.06 -1.85
C LEU A 454 27.85 -1.33 -2.70
N PRO A 455 26.98 -2.35 -2.58
CA PRO A 455 27.13 -3.60 -3.33
C PRO A 455 27.32 -3.39 -4.83
N SER A 456 26.57 -2.49 -5.47
CA SER A 456 26.65 -2.22 -6.91
C SER A 456 28.06 -1.78 -7.36
N SER A 457 28.80 -1.08 -6.54
CA SER A 457 30.17 -0.65 -6.83
C SER A 457 31.17 -1.81 -6.85
N MET A 458 30.87 -2.92 -6.22
CA MET A 458 31.73 -4.10 -6.05
C MET A 458 31.31 -5.30 -6.91
N LEU A 459 30.11 -5.28 -7.51
CA LEU A 459 29.54 -6.42 -8.22
C LEU A 459 30.44 -6.93 -9.37
N GLY A 460 31.14 -6.02 -10.06
CA GLY A 460 32.12 -6.39 -11.09
C GLY A 460 33.29 -7.20 -10.54
N GLU A 461 33.79 -6.85 -9.35
CA GLU A 461 34.86 -7.60 -8.66
C GLU A 461 34.37 -8.97 -8.19
N TYR A 462 33.10 -9.11 -7.85
CA TYR A 462 32.46 -10.37 -7.47
C TYR A 462 32.04 -11.24 -8.67
N GLY A 463 32.27 -10.76 -9.91
CA GLY A 463 31.85 -11.46 -11.12
C GLY A 463 30.35 -11.49 -11.33
N ILE A 464 29.59 -10.64 -10.64
CA ILE A 464 28.14 -10.55 -10.74
C ILE A 464 27.80 -9.49 -11.79
N THR A 465 27.13 -9.87 -12.88
CA THR A 465 26.75 -8.97 -13.97
C THR A 465 25.24 -8.93 -14.19
N ARG A 466 24.71 -7.78 -14.57
CA ARG A 466 23.29 -7.62 -14.90
C ARG A 466 23.01 -8.38 -16.21
N GLY A 467 22.13 -9.36 -16.16
CA GLY A 467 21.71 -10.11 -17.35
C GLY A 467 22.37 -11.49 -17.52
N SER A 468 23.31 -11.89 -16.66
CA SER A 468 23.78 -13.26 -16.66
C SER A 468 22.74 -14.18 -16.00
N ASN A 469 22.23 -15.14 -16.79
CA ASN A 469 21.81 -16.47 -16.29
C ASN A 469 20.36 -16.75 -15.92
N VAL A 470 19.37 -16.13 -16.60
CA VAL A 470 18.07 -16.81 -16.76
C VAL A 470 17.97 -17.46 -18.16
N ALA A 471 19.07 -17.46 -18.91
CA ALA A 471 19.11 -17.72 -20.36
C ALA A 471 18.83 -19.16 -20.82
N THR A 472 18.60 -20.12 -19.93
CA THR A 472 18.34 -21.53 -20.32
C THR A 472 17.01 -22.09 -19.88
N MET A 473 16.14 -21.27 -19.25
CA MET A 473 14.84 -21.76 -18.83
C MET A 473 13.82 -21.71 -19.96
N ASN A 474 12.93 -22.68 -19.96
CA ASN A 474 11.78 -22.76 -20.87
C ASN A 474 11.00 -21.44 -20.80
N GLU A 475 10.77 -20.78 -21.94
CA GLU A 475 10.03 -19.50 -22.05
C GLU A 475 8.69 -19.53 -21.32
N ASN A 476 8.05 -20.71 -21.20
CA ASN A 476 6.79 -20.87 -20.45
C ASN A 476 6.93 -20.72 -18.92
N LYS A 477 8.16 -20.70 -18.38
CA LYS A 477 8.41 -20.56 -16.94
C LYS A 477 8.92 -19.17 -16.56
N THR A 478 9.23 -18.34 -17.55
CA THR A 478 9.77 -17.00 -17.31
C THR A 478 8.68 -16.00 -16.97
N TRP A 479 9.09 -14.93 -16.27
CA TRP A 479 8.22 -13.83 -15.87
C TRP A 479 8.70 -12.51 -16.45
N ASN A 480 7.75 -11.64 -16.77
CA ASN A 480 8.00 -10.23 -16.99
C ASN A 480 7.56 -9.46 -15.76
N VAL A 481 8.46 -8.65 -15.21
CA VAL A 481 8.30 -8.02 -13.90
C VAL A 481 8.68 -6.55 -13.98
N GLN A 482 7.88 -5.71 -13.36
CA GLN A 482 8.17 -4.29 -13.21
C GLN A 482 8.09 -3.88 -11.75
N LEU A 483 9.06 -3.08 -11.29
CA LEU A 483 9.12 -2.55 -9.94
C LEU A 483 8.42 -1.19 -9.88
N PHE A 484 7.68 -0.95 -8.81
CA PHE A 484 6.95 0.28 -8.52
C PHE A 484 7.21 0.75 -7.09
N ARG A 485 7.06 2.05 -6.86
CA ARG A 485 7.30 2.65 -5.56
C ARG A 485 6.24 3.67 -5.19
N SER A 486 6.13 3.91 -3.89
CA SER A 486 5.60 5.14 -3.30
C SER A 486 6.68 5.70 -2.40
N ILE A 487 7.38 6.75 -2.86
CA ILE A 487 8.52 7.33 -2.14
C ILE A 487 8.86 8.71 -2.71
N ASP A 488 9.50 9.57 -1.94
CA ASP A 488 9.95 10.87 -2.40
C ASP A 488 11.48 11.05 -2.33
N ASP A 489 11.98 12.12 -2.94
CA ASP A 489 13.40 12.49 -2.94
C ASP A 489 13.91 12.92 -1.56
N GLY A 490 13.05 13.05 -0.56
CA GLY A 490 13.39 13.19 0.85
C GLY A 490 13.89 11.88 1.47
N ALA A 491 13.49 10.74 0.93
CA ALA A 491 13.80 9.41 1.45
C ALA A 491 14.77 8.60 0.56
N ALA A 492 14.87 8.93 -0.73
CA ALA A 492 15.76 8.26 -1.68
C ALA A 492 16.47 9.27 -2.58
N SER A 493 17.69 8.96 -3.01
CA SER A 493 18.44 9.74 -3.99
C SER A 493 18.08 9.38 -5.44
N GLY A 494 18.68 10.06 -6.42
CA GLY A 494 18.56 9.68 -7.85
C GLY A 494 17.31 10.18 -8.58
N PHE A 495 16.54 11.08 -7.98
CA PHE A 495 15.39 11.72 -8.63
C PHE A 495 15.86 12.87 -9.53
N PRO A 496 15.47 12.90 -10.82
CA PRO A 496 15.87 13.95 -11.74
C PRO A 496 15.27 15.31 -11.34
N GLN A 497 16.11 16.34 -11.42
CA GLN A 497 15.70 17.72 -11.15
C GLN A 497 15.07 18.40 -12.35
N ASP A 498 15.35 17.93 -13.59
CA ASP A 498 14.69 18.43 -14.79
C ASP A 498 13.22 17.97 -14.84
N PRO A 499 12.25 18.90 -15.03
CA PRO A 499 10.83 18.56 -15.04
C PRO A 499 10.40 17.62 -16.16
N ARG A 500 11.06 17.68 -17.32
CA ARG A 500 10.72 16.82 -18.46
C ARG A 500 11.18 15.40 -18.22
N GLU A 501 12.42 15.22 -17.74
CA GLU A 501 12.94 13.91 -17.34
C GLU A 501 12.12 13.29 -16.22
N ALA A 502 11.70 14.09 -15.24
CA ALA A 502 10.82 13.63 -14.16
C ALA A 502 9.46 13.16 -14.70
N CYS A 503 8.84 13.92 -15.59
CA CYS A 503 7.57 13.57 -16.22
C CYS A 503 7.66 12.27 -17.04
N GLU A 504 8.73 12.07 -17.80
CA GLU A 504 8.97 10.82 -18.55
C GLU A 504 9.07 9.60 -17.65
N LYS A 505 9.57 9.78 -16.42
CA LYS A 505 9.62 8.76 -15.38
C LYS A 505 8.36 8.69 -14.50
N GLY A 506 7.31 9.45 -14.83
CA GLY A 506 6.05 9.49 -14.10
C GLY A 506 6.13 10.11 -12.71
N LEU A 507 7.20 10.86 -12.44
CA LEU A 507 7.39 11.55 -11.18
C LEU A 507 6.55 12.82 -11.12
N VAL A 508 6.05 13.15 -9.95
CA VAL A 508 5.20 14.33 -9.72
C VAL A 508 5.83 15.25 -8.67
N SER A 509 5.51 16.54 -8.75
CA SER A 509 5.99 17.51 -7.77
C SER A 509 5.07 17.56 -6.55
N GLY A 510 5.64 17.39 -5.37
CA GLY A 510 5.07 17.70 -4.08
C GLY A 510 5.30 19.15 -3.67
N LYS A 511 5.11 19.49 -2.38
CA LYS A 511 5.38 20.86 -1.91
C LYS A 511 6.88 21.18 -2.00
N ASP A 512 7.72 20.31 -1.49
CA ASP A 512 9.18 20.48 -1.44
C ASP A 512 9.90 19.19 -1.87
N SER A 513 9.28 18.37 -2.69
CA SER A 513 9.78 17.05 -3.03
C SER A 513 9.34 16.62 -4.43
N ILE A 514 10.12 15.72 -5.01
CA ILE A 514 9.76 14.97 -6.22
C ILE A 514 9.31 13.58 -5.74
N ILE A 515 8.18 13.13 -6.24
CA ILE A 515 7.46 11.98 -5.71
C ILE A 515 7.31 10.92 -6.79
N ASP A 516 7.68 9.68 -6.48
CA ASP A 516 7.30 8.47 -7.20
C ASP A 516 6.06 7.86 -6.52
N ARG A 517 4.93 7.81 -7.24
CA ARG A 517 3.67 7.20 -6.80
C ARG A 517 3.20 6.12 -7.78
N SER A 518 4.12 5.46 -8.44
CA SER A 518 3.85 4.50 -9.50
C SER A 518 3.09 3.25 -9.04
N ILE A 519 3.03 2.96 -7.72
CA ILE A 519 2.19 1.89 -7.20
C ILE A 519 0.71 2.17 -7.49
N GLN A 520 0.23 3.39 -7.29
CA GLN A 520 -1.14 3.75 -7.67
C GLN A 520 -1.38 3.53 -9.17
N ASP A 521 -0.40 3.88 -10.00
CA ASP A 521 -0.51 3.80 -11.45
C ASP A 521 -0.61 2.35 -11.94
N VAL A 522 0.13 1.41 -11.35
CA VAL A 522 0.01 -0.02 -11.72
C VAL A 522 -1.34 -0.58 -11.34
N TYR A 523 -1.90 -0.22 -10.17
CA TYR A 523 -3.26 -0.63 -9.79
C TYR A 523 -4.30 -0.12 -10.78
N ILE A 524 -4.27 1.19 -11.11
CA ILE A 524 -5.19 1.79 -12.10
C ILE A 524 -5.06 1.11 -13.46
N ASN A 525 -3.83 0.91 -13.93
CA ASN A 525 -3.58 0.29 -15.23
C ASN A 525 -4.11 -1.16 -15.28
N ALA A 526 -3.87 -1.96 -14.22
CA ALA A 526 -4.34 -3.33 -14.13
C ALA A 526 -5.87 -3.41 -14.04
N ILE A 527 -6.52 -2.55 -13.25
CA ILE A 527 -8.00 -2.47 -13.16
C ILE A 527 -8.59 -2.11 -14.52
N ARG A 528 -8.03 -1.12 -15.23
CA ARG A 528 -8.52 -0.71 -16.54
C ARG A 528 -8.39 -1.81 -17.60
N ARG A 529 -7.36 -2.64 -17.54
CA ARG A 529 -7.16 -3.79 -18.42
C ARG A 529 -8.03 -4.99 -18.06
N ALA A 530 -8.46 -5.14 -16.80
CA ALA A 530 -9.21 -6.29 -16.32
C ALA A 530 -10.40 -6.63 -17.23
N LYS A 531 -10.53 -7.91 -17.56
CA LYS A 531 -11.54 -8.44 -18.48
C LYS A 531 -12.65 -9.19 -17.76
N ASN A 532 -12.31 -10.07 -16.82
CA ASN A 532 -13.23 -11.05 -16.24
C ASN A 532 -13.43 -10.86 -14.75
N PHE A 533 -12.36 -10.77 -13.95
CA PHE A 533 -12.45 -10.63 -12.50
C PHE A 533 -11.21 -9.99 -11.88
N ILE A 534 -11.36 -9.55 -10.63
CA ILE A 534 -10.26 -9.08 -9.79
C ILE A 534 -10.39 -9.72 -8.40
N TYR A 535 -9.28 -10.21 -7.88
CA TYR A 535 -9.13 -10.72 -6.51
C TYR A 535 -8.12 -9.89 -5.74
N ILE A 536 -8.51 -9.35 -4.59
CA ILE A 536 -7.70 -8.49 -3.74
C ILE A 536 -7.64 -9.07 -2.33
N GLU A 537 -6.44 -9.12 -1.75
CA GLU A 537 -6.23 -9.23 -0.31
C GLU A 537 -5.44 -8.02 0.14
N ASN A 538 -5.97 -7.26 1.08
CA ASN A 538 -5.32 -6.04 1.53
C ASN A 538 -5.67 -5.71 2.98
N GLN A 539 -4.67 -5.28 3.73
CA GLN A 539 -4.81 -4.86 5.12
C GLN A 539 -5.78 -3.67 5.29
N TYR A 540 -5.85 -2.78 4.29
CA TYR A 540 -6.73 -1.61 4.25
C TYR A 540 -7.47 -1.55 2.92
N PHE A 541 -8.68 -1.02 2.95
CA PHE A 541 -9.42 -0.71 1.74
C PHE A 541 -10.24 0.57 1.90
N LEU A 542 -9.62 1.71 1.69
CA LEU A 542 -10.26 3.01 1.75
C LEU A 542 -9.61 4.00 0.77
N GLY A 543 -10.41 4.88 0.18
CA GLY A 543 -9.91 5.88 -0.76
C GLY A 543 -11.01 6.54 -1.58
N SER A 544 -10.60 7.33 -2.56
CA SER A 544 -11.50 8.05 -3.48
C SER A 544 -12.55 8.91 -2.76
N SER A 545 -12.12 9.60 -1.68
CA SER A 545 -13.01 10.36 -0.80
C SER A 545 -13.79 11.47 -1.54
N TYR A 546 -13.26 11.97 -2.65
CA TYR A 546 -13.95 12.93 -3.52
C TYR A 546 -15.26 12.37 -4.12
N GLY A 547 -15.42 11.05 -4.16
CA GLY A 547 -16.64 10.36 -4.63
C GLY A 547 -17.64 10.02 -3.53
N TRP A 548 -17.32 10.24 -2.25
CA TRP A 548 -18.25 9.93 -1.15
C TRP A 548 -19.43 10.88 -1.11
N LYS A 549 -20.63 10.32 -0.92
CA LYS A 549 -21.86 11.08 -0.71
C LYS A 549 -22.08 11.24 0.80
N SER A 550 -21.73 12.37 1.36
CA SER A 550 -21.82 12.60 2.81
C SER A 550 -22.19 14.03 3.16
N SER A 551 -23.09 14.18 4.13
CA SER A 551 -23.51 15.47 4.66
C SER A 551 -22.89 15.81 6.02
N ASP A 552 -22.29 14.80 6.70
CA ASP A 552 -21.76 14.91 8.07
C ASP A 552 -20.24 15.20 8.12
N ILE A 553 -19.57 15.17 6.97
CA ILE A 553 -18.15 15.53 6.82
C ILE A 553 -17.96 16.49 5.64
N LYS A 554 -16.89 17.28 5.72
CA LYS A 554 -16.37 18.01 4.55
C LYS A 554 -15.42 17.07 3.80
N VAL A 555 -15.92 16.49 2.72
CA VAL A 555 -15.18 15.51 1.92
C VAL A 555 -13.82 16.01 1.44
N GLU A 556 -13.71 17.32 1.18
CA GLU A 556 -12.47 18.00 0.79
C GLU A 556 -11.37 17.97 1.85
N ASP A 557 -11.75 17.87 3.13
CA ASP A 557 -10.80 17.88 4.25
C ASP A 557 -10.23 16.47 4.55
N ILE A 558 -10.79 15.42 3.95
CA ILE A 558 -10.40 14.04 4.23
C ILE A 558 -9.08 13.68 3.55
N GLY A 559 -8.91 14.05 2.29
CA GLY A 559 -7.66 13.91 1.56
C GLY A 559 -7.29 12.47 1.16
N ALA A 560 -8.23 11.52 1.13
CA ALA A 560 -8.02 10.17 0.61
C ALA A 560 -8.28 10.14 -0.91
N LEU A 561 -7.34 10.69 -1.70
CA LEU A 561 -7.58 11.08 -3.09
C LEU A 561 -7.18 10.02 -4.13
N HIS A 562 -6.50 8.94 -3.74
CA HIS A 562 -6.13 7.89 -4.70
C HIS A 562 -7.36 7.26 -5.34
N LEU A 563 -7.20 6.76 -6.59
CA LEU A 563 -8.32 6.42 -7.46
C LEU A 563 -8.82 4.97 -7.34
N ILE A 564 -8.09 4.09 -6.65
CA ILE A 564 -8.30 2.64 -6.75
C ILE A 564 -9.75 2.21 -6.50
N PRO A 565 -10.44 2.60 -5.40
CA PRO A 565 -11.82 2.19 -5.20
C PRO A 565 -12.77 2.71 -6.29
N LYS A 566 -12.58 3.94 -6.77
CA LYS A 566 -13.42 4.51 -7.82
C LYS A 566 -13.19 3.85 -9.18
N GLU A 567 -11.96 3.53 -9.51
CA GLU A 567 -11.62 2.79 -10.74
C GLU A 567 -12.25 1.38 -10.73
N LEU A 568 -12.25 0.70 -9.58
CA LEU A 568 -12.92 -0.60 -9.43
C LEU A 568 -14.43 -0.49 -9.64
N SER A 569 -15.09 0.47 -8.99
CA SER A 569 -16.54 0.65 -9.16
C SER A 569 -16.91 1.03 -10.60
N LEU A 570 -16.15 1.93 -11.24
CA LEU A 570 -16.37 2.33 -12.63
C LEU A 570 -16.09 1.18 -13.60
N LYS A 571 -15.14 0.29 -13.31
CA LYS A 571 -14.92 -0.93 -14.08
C LYS A 571 -16.15 -1.84 -14.02
N ILE A 572 -16.68 -2.11 -12.84
CA ILE A 572 -17.89 -2.91 -12.65
C ILE A 572 -19.08 -2.27 -13.38
N VAL A 573 -19.28 -0.94 -13.20
CA VAL A 573 -20.33 -0.17 -13.88
C VAL A 573 -20.25 -0.35 -15.40
N SER A 574 -19.04 -0.22 -15.97
CA SER A 574 -18.87 -0.36 -17.42
C SER A 574 -19.22 -1.75 -17.94
N LYS A 575 -18.94 -2.78 -17.14
CA LYS A 575 -19.28 -4.17 -17.47
C LYS A 575 -20.79 -4.43 -17.40
N ILE A 576 -21.47 -3.91 -16.38
CA ILE A 576 -22.92 -3.94 -16.26
C ILE A 576 -23.58 -3.24 -17.47
N GLU A 577 -23.09 -2.05 -17.83
CA GLU A 577 -23.59 -1.30 -19.00
C GLU A 577 -23.39 -2.05 -20.32
N ALA A 578 -22.31 -2.80 -20.46
CA ALA A 578 -22.04 -3.67 -21.61
C ALA A 578 -22.84 -4.99 -21.59
N GLY A 579 -23.51 -5.33 -20.50
CA GLY A 579 -24.19 -6.62 -20.33
C GLY A 579 -23.22 -7.79 -20.10
N GLU A 580 -21.98 -7.49 -19.65
CA GLU A 580 -20.95 -8.48 -19.39
C GLU A 580 -20.85 -8.80 -17.89
N ARG A 581 -20.50 -10.05 -17.57
CA ARG A 581 -20.18 -10.45 -16.19
C ARG A 581 -18.80 -9.95 -15.81
N PHE A 582 -18.68 -9.52 -14.55
CA PHE A 582 -17.42 -9.16 -13.92
C PHE A 582 -17.58 -9.32 -12.41
N SER A 583 -16.60 -9.89 -11.74
CA SER A 583 -16.66 -10.13 -10.31
C SER A 583 -15.42 -9.58 -9.61
N VAL A 584 -15.62 -8.96 -8.45
CA VAL A 584 -14.53 -8.44 -7.59
C VAL A 584 -14.67 -9.03 -6.20
N TYR A 585 -13.64 -9.71 -5.75
CA TYR A 585 -13.51 -10.34 -4.44
C TYR A 585 -12.46 -9.57 -3.63
N ILE A 586 -12.80 -9.10 -2.45
CA ILE A 586 -11.90 -8.31 -1.61
C ILE A 586 -11.86 -8.90 -0.21
N VAL A 587 -10.69 -9.35 0.24
CA VAL A 587 -10.45 -9.88 1.58
C VAL A 587 -9.68 -8.83 2.39
N ILE A 588 -10.24 -8.45 3.53
CA ILE A 588 -9.71 -7.43 4.44
C ILE A 588 -9.80 -7.96 5.88
N PRO A 589 -9.01 -7.45 6.84
CA PRO A 589 -9.18 -7.81 8.23
C PRO A 589 -10.53 -7.33 8.77
N MET A 590 -11.04 -7.93 9.85
CA MET A 590 -12.26 -7.45 10.51
C MET A 590 -12.13 -5.99 10.94
N TRP A 591 -10.98 -5.65 11.54
CA TRP A 591 -10.58 -4.29 11.87
C TRP A 591 -9.08 -4.09 11.60
N PRO A 592 -8.62 -2.83 11.38
CA PRO A 592 -7.20 -2.54 11.19
C PRO A 592 -6.40 -2.74 12.49
N GLU A 593 -5.06 -2.70 12.36
CA GLU A 593 -4.13 -2.92 13.47
C GLU A 593 -4.37 -1.97 14.64
N GLY A 594 -4.38 -2.51 15.86
CA GLY A 594 -4.54 -1.78 17.10
C GLY A 594 -5.74 -2.25 17.93
N VAL A 595 -5.92 -1.61 19.08
CA VAL A 595 -7.04 -1.90 19.97
C VAL A 595 -8.35 -1.59 19.26
N PRO A 596 -9.27 -2.56 19.13
CA PRO A 596 -10.44 -2.46 18.24
C PRO A 596 -11.33 -1.25 18.49
N GLU A 597 -11.59 -0.88 19.74
CA GLU A 597 -12.43 0.27 20.12
C GLU A 597 -11.69 1.61 20.12
N SER A 598 -10.39 1.66 19.79
CA SER A 598 -9.63 2.91 19.76
C SER A 598 -10.17 3.88 18.71
N ALA A 599 -10.04 5.17 18.99
CA ALA A 599 -10.54 6.21 18.10
C ALA A 599 -9.94 6.15 16.69
N SER A 600 -8.68 5.73 16.56
CA SER A 600 -8.00 5.56 15.27
C SER A 600 -8.58 4.40 14.46
N VAL A 601 -8.74 3.23 15.07
CA VAL A 601 -9.34 2.05 14.42
C VAL A 601 -10.78 2.35 14.02
N GLN A 602 -11.56 2.98 14.89
CA GLN A 602 -12.95 3.34 14.60
C GLN A 602 -13.09 4.37 13.47
N ALA A 603 -12.18 5.34 13.39
CA ALA A 603 -12.14 6.30 12.28
C ALA A 603 -11.80 5.62 10.94
N ILE A 604 -10.84 4.70 10.93
CA ILE A 604 -10.47 3.94 9.72
C ILE A 604 -11.66 3.09 9.22
N LEU A 605 -12.38 2.43 10.14
CA LEU A 605 -13.58 1.65 9.80
C LEU A 605 -14.70 2.56 9.21
N ASP A 606 -14.86 3.79 9.70
CA ASP A 606 -15.81 4.75 9.11
C ASP A 606 -15.41 5.17 7.68
N TRP A 607 -14.12 5.43 7.42
CA TRP A 607 -13.62 5.72 6.07
C TRP A 607 -13.80 4.52 5.12
N GLN A 608 -13.54 3.32 5.60
CA GLN A 608 -13.76 2.08 4.85
C GLN A 608 -15.25 1.90 4.50
N ARG A 609 -16.16 2.09 5.46
CA ARG A 609 -17.60 2.07 5.22
C ARG A 609 -18.01 3.04 4.11
N ARG A 610 -17.56 4.30 4.17
CA ARG A 610 -17.88 5.32 3.15
C ARG A 610 -17.35 4.95 1.77
N THR A 611 -16.18 4.34 1.72
CA THR A 611 -15.60 3.81 0.49
C THR A 611 -16.48 2.70 -0.11
N MET A 612 -16.90 1.75 0.70
CA MET A 612 -17.79 0.66 0.29
C MET A 612 -19.15 1.20 -0.18
N GLU A 613 -19.74 2.15 0.55
CA GLU A 613 -21.03 2.78 0.18
C GLU A 613 -20.95 3.48 -1.18
N MET A 614 -19.87 4.19 -1.46
CA MET A 614 -19.65 4.81 -2.77
C MET A 614 -19.64 3.75 -3.87
N MET A 615 -18.88 2.67 -3.69
CA MET A 615 -18.76 1.61 -4.69
C MET A 615 -20.10 0.89 -4.93
N TYR A 616 -20.80 0.50 -3.87
CA TYR A 616 -22.08 -0.17 -3.99
C TYR A 616 -23.19 0.74 -4.55
N SER A 617 -23.15 2.04 -4.22
CA SER A 617 -24.06 3.03 -4.81
C SER A 617 -23.86 3.16 -6.33
N ASP A 618 -22.60 3.23 -6.78
CA ASP A 618 -22.27 3.29 -8.22
C ASP A 618 -22.81 2.04 -8.96
N ILE A 619 -22.62 0.85 -8.37
CA ILE A 619 -23.10 -0.42 -8.93
C ILE A 619 -24.62 -0.45 -8.96
N ALA A 620 -25.29 -0.11 -7.86
CA ALA A 620 -26.74 -0.10 -7.76
C ALA A 620 -27.39 0.85 -8.77
N GLU A 621 -26.82 2.05 -8.95
CA GLU A 621 -27.28 3.02 -9.95
C GLU A 621 -27.14 2.46 -11.38
N ALA A 622 -26.06 1.74 -11.69
CA ALA A 622 -25.87 1.10 -12.98
C ALA A 622 -26.87 -0.03 -13.24
N LEU A 623 -27.13 -0.88 -12.24
CA LEU A 623 -28.14 -1.94 -12.31
C LEU A 623 -29.54 -1.36 -12.54
N GLN A 624 -29.88 -0.29 -11.82
CA GLN A 624 -31.18 0.40 -11.99
C GLN A 624 -31.32 0.99 -13.39
N ARG A 625 -30.29 1.70 -13.90
CA ARG A 625 -30.33 2.28 -15.26
C ARG A 625 -30.52 1.22 -16.34
N LYS A 626 -29.96 0.02 -16.12
CA LYS A 626 -30.09 -1.12 -17.06
C LYS A 626 -31.33 -1.97 -16.82
N GLY A 627 -32.13 -1.72 -15.76
CA GLY A 627 -33.28 -2.53 -15.41
C GLY A 627 -32.94 -3.97 -14.97
N ILE A 628 -31.68 -4.18 -14.49
CA ILE A 628 -31.20 -5.50 -14.05
C ILE A 628 -31.59 -5.71 -12.59
N ARG A 629 -32.31 -6.80 -12.33
CA ARG A 629 -32.69 -7.25 -10.98
C ARG A 629 -31.57 -8.15 -10.43
N ALA A 630 -30.57 -7.56 -9.80
CA ALA A 630 -29.46 -8.25 -9.15
C ALA A 630 -29.08 -7.51 -7.87
N ASN A 631 -28.47 -8.20 -6.92
CA ASN A 631 -27.86 -7.56 -5.76
C ASN A 631 -26.48 -7.04 -6.15
N PRO A 632 -26.04 -5.84 -5.72
CA PRO A 632 -24.68 -5.35 -5.97
C PRO A 632 -23.58 -6.34 -5.50
N ARG A 633 -23.84 -7.17 -4.49
CA ARG A 633 -22.95 -8.26 -4.03
C ARG A 633 -22.71 -9.35 -5.08
N ASP A 634 -23.52 -9.46 -6.12
CA ASP A 634 -23.28 -10.38 -7.24
C ASP A 634 -22.10 -9.90 -8.13
N TYR A 635 -21.59 -8.69 -7.91
CA TYR A 635 -20.47 -8.08 -8.65
C TYR A 635 -19.29 -7.72 -7.77
N LEU A 636 -19.54 -7.37 -6.50
CA LEU A 636 -18.52 -6.96 -5.54
C LEU A 636 -18.87 -7.54 -4.16
N THR A 637 -17.94 -8.27 -3.57
CA THR A 637 -18.10 -8.75 -2.19
C THR A 637 -16.84 -8.51 -1.38
N PHE A 638 -17.05 -8.05 -0.13
CA PHE A 638 -16.01 -7.94 0.90
C PHE A 638 -16.09 -9.14 1.85
N PHE A 639 -14.93 -9.68 2.16
CA PHE A 639 -14.74 -10.81 3.06
C PHE A 639 -13.75 -10.45 4.16
N CYS A 640 -13.78 -11.22 5.24
CA CYS A 640 -12.74 -11.22 6.26
C CYS A 640 -12.35 -12.65 6.61
N LEU A 641 -11.26 -12.81 7.35
CA LEU A 641 -10.79 -14.12 7.80
C LEU A 641 -10.88 -14.25 9.32
N GLY A 642 -11.18 -15.44 9.79
CA GLY A 642 -11.16 -15.78 11.20
C GLY A 642 -10.93 -17.25 11.43
N ASN A 643 -10.59 -17.59 12.65
CA ASN A 643 -10.48 -18.98 13.09
C ASN A 643 -11.23 -19.21 14.38
N ARG A 644 -11.73 -20.44 14.56
CA ARG A 644 -12.37 -20.94 15.78
C ARG A 644 -11.86 -22.34 16.04
N GLU A 645 -11.15 -22.51 17.14
CA GLU A 645 -10.39 -23.73 17.39
C GLU A 645 -10.91 -24.50 18.62
N GLY A 646 -11.32 -25.77 18.43
CA GLY A 646 -11.72 -26.65 19.50
C GLY A 646 -10.59 -26.93 20.49
N LYS A 647 -10.92 -27.27 21.72
CA LYS A 647 -9.92 -27.61 22.74
C LYS A 647 -9.24 -28.94 22.39
N LYS A 648 -7.90 -28.93 22.33
CA LYS A 648 -7.09 -30.13 22.05
C LYS A 648 -6.43 -30.66 23.33
N MET A 649 -6.16 -31.98 23.35
CA MET A 649 -5.32 -32.56 24.40
C MET A 649 -3.90 -31.95 24.33
N ASN A 650 -3.29 -31.68 25.46
CA ASN A 650 -1.93 -31.13 25.60
C ASN A 650 -1.78 -29.68 25.07
N GLU A 651 -2.85 -28.89 25.03
CA GLU A 651 -2.71 -27.45 24.82
C GLU A 651 -1.92 -26.80 25.97
N TYR A 652 -1.35 -25.63 25.66
CA TYR A 652 -0.70 -24.79 26.67
C TYR A 652 -1.66 -24.47 27.80
N SER A 653 -1.18 -24.67 29.05
CA SER A 653 -1.96 -24.36 30.25
C SER A 653 -1.48 -23.03 30.82
N PRO A 654 -2.28 -21.95 30.71
CA PRO A 654 -1.89 -20.65 31.23
C PRO A 654 -1.78 -20.65 32.76
N THR A 655 -0.86 -19.83 33.26
CA THR A 655 -0.64 -19.64 34.70
C THR A 655 -1.44 -18.47 35.28
N GLU A 656 -1.96 -17.61 34.42
CA GLU A 656 -2.76 -16.44 34.72
C GLU A 656 -4.07 -16.49 33.91
N THR A 657 -5.02 -15.64 34.28
CA THR A 657 -6.29 -15.48 33.53
C THR A 657 -6.45 -14.02 33.08
N PRO A 658 -7.05 -13.77 31.95
CA PRO A 658 -7.48 -12.43 31.57
C PRO A 658 -8.45 -11.83 32.58
N GLU A 659 -8.53 -10.49 32.63
CA GLU A 659 -9.55 -9.80 33.42
C GLU A 659 -10.96 -10.29 33.05
N PRO A 660 -11.81 -10.60 34.07
CA PRO A 660 -13.18 -11.02 33.82
C PRO A 660 -13.94 -9.99 32.95
N ASP A 661 -14.80 -10.47 32.08
CA ASP A 661 -15.65 -9.66 31.17
C ASP A 661 -14.89 -8.73 30.21
N SER A 662 -13.56 -8.91 30.10
CA SER A 662 -12.75 -8.24 29.06
C SER A 662 -12.98 -8.87 27.68
N ASP A 663 -12.65 -8.12 26.62
CA ASP A 663 -12.66 -8.64 25.25
C ASP A 663 -11.74 -9.86 25.12
N TYR A 664 -10.59 -9.84 25.81
CA TYR A 664 -9.65 -10.96 25.87
C TYR A 664 -10.30 -12.21 26.48
N SER A 665 -10.95 -12.05 27.66
CA SER A 665 -11.65 -13.17 28.32
C SER A 665 -12.77 -13.75 27.45
N ARG A 666 -13.54 -12.90 26.77
CA ARG A 666 -14.61 -13.36 25.85
C ARG A 666 -14.04 -14.13 24.66
N ALA A 667 -13.01 -13.60 23.98
CA ALA A 667 -12.35 -14.27 22.86
C ALA A 667 -11.74 -15.62 23.26
N GLN A 668 -11.12 -15.68 24.46
CA GLN A 668 -10.57 -16.92 25.00
C GLN A 668 -11.65 -17.96 25.28
N ASN A 669 -12.75 -17.57 25.91
CA ASN A 669 -13.88 -18.47 26.24
C ASN A 669 -14.60 -18.95 24.97
N SER A 670 -14.77 -18.06 23.98
CA SER A 670 -15.42 -18.39 22.70
C SER A 670 -14.47 -19.15 21.77
N ARG A 671 -13.19 -19.25 22.11
CA ARG A 671 -12.13 -19.93 21.35
C ARG A 671 -12.08 -19.49 19.87
N ARG A 672 -12.25 -18.20 19.63
CA ARG A 672 -12.24 -17.61 18.28
C ARG A 672 -11.47 -16.29 18.26
N PHE A 673 -10.87 -16.00 17.13
CA PHE A 673 -10.27 -14.71 16.83
C PHE A 673 -10.18 -14.49 15.32
N MET A 674 -10.08 -13.25 14.89
CA MET A 674 -9.83 -12.95 13.49
C MET A 674 -8.45 -13.46 13.08
N ILE A 675 -8.28 -13.79 11.81
CA ILE A 675 -6.97 -13.90 11.16
C ILE A 675 -6.66 -12.52 10.60
N TYR A 676 -5.54 -11.93 11.01
CA TYR A 676 -5.16 -10.60 10.57
C TYR A 676 -4.65 -10.64 9.12
N VAL A 677 -5.44 -10.11 8.19
CA VAL A 677 -5.07 -10.00 6.79
C VAL A 677 -4.10 -8.84 6.62
N HIS A 678 -2.80 -9.14 6.52
CA HIS A 678 -1.75 -8.16 6.30
C HIS A 678 -1.23 -8.16 4.85
N ALA A 679 -1.75 -9.02 4.00
CA ALA A 679 -1.46 -9.09 2.57
C ALA A 679 -1.67 -7.75 1.86
N LYS A 680 -0.90 -7.50 0.81
CA LYS A 680 -1.07 -6.39 -0.12
C LYS A 680 -0.88 -6.93 -1.54
N MET A 681 -1.96 -7.48 -2.06
CA MET A 681 -1.97 -8.22 -3.32
C MET A 681 -3.23 -7.91 -4.14
N MET A 682 -3.06 -7.87 -5.46
CA MET A 682 -4.17 -7.91 -6.42
C MET A 682 -3.84 -8.88 -7.56
N ILE A 683 -4.76 -9.81 -7.84
CA ILE A 683 -4.73 -10.69 -9.02
C ILE A 683 -5.81 -10.24 -10.00
N VAL A 684 -5.45 -10.12 -11.26
CA VAL A 684 -6.35 -9.76 -12.37
C VAL A 684 -6.38 -10.88 -13.39
N ASP A 685 -7.56 -11.46 -13.61
CA ASP A 685 -7.83 -12.46 -14.66
C ASP A 685 -6.92 -13.71 -14.63
N ASP A 686 -6.32 -14.04 -13.48
CA ASP A 686 -5.25 -15.05 -13.34
C ASP A 686 -4.04 -14.83 -14.25
N GLU A 687 -3.92 -13.66 -14.88
CA GLU A 687 -2.84 -13.28 -15.79
C GLU A 687 -1.80 -12.36 -15.17
N TYR A 688 -2.24 -11.45 -14.32
CA TYR A 688 -1.40 -10.38 -13.76
C TYR A 688 -1.52 -10.34 -12.25
N ILE A 689 -0.40 -10.17 -11.58
CA ILE A 689 -0.35 -10.07 -10.12
C ILE A 689 0.42 -8.83 -9.68
N ILE A 690 -0.08 -8.15 -8.65
CA ILE A 690 0.62 -7.09 -7.92
C ILE A 690 0.85 -7.60 -6.50
N ILE A 691 2.09 -7.50 -6.02
CA ILE A 691 2.50 -7.85 -4.65
C ILE A 691 3.42 -6.77 -4.13
N GLY A 692 3.27 -6.37 -2.87
CA GLY A 692 4.19 -5.42 -2.25
C GLY A 692 3.87 -5.10 -0.80
N SER A 693 4.36 -3.96 -0.37
CA SER A 693 4.15 -3.44 0.98
C SER A 693 3.01 -2.42 1.09
N ALA A 694 2.49 -1.94 -0.06
CA ALA A 694 1.56 -0.81 -0.12
C ALA A 694 0.12 -1.20 0.18
N ASN A 695 -0.47 -0.59 1.19
CA ASN A 695 -1.88 -0.69 1.50
C ASN A 695 -2.75 0.11 0.52
N ILE A 696 -4.01 -0.30 0.34
CA ILE A 696 -5.01 0.50 -0.40
C ILE A 696 -5.57 1.57 0.55
N ASN A 697 -4.74 2.58 0.80
CA ASN A 697 -5.05 3.78 1.55
C ASN A 697 -4.19 4.95 1.04
N GLN A 698 -4.47 6.17 1.47
CA GLN A 698 -3.72 7.33 1.01
C GLN A 698 -2.28 7.34 1.53
N ARG A 699 -2.04 6.84 2.74
CA ARG A 699 -0.69 6.78 3.31
C ARG A 699 0.28 6.05 2.38
N SER A 700 -0.12 4.90 1.86
CA SER A 700 0.72 4.08 0.97
C SER A 700 0.71 4.55 -0.49
N MET A 701 -0.36 5.21 -0.96
CA MET A 701 -0.52 5.59 -2.37
C MET A 701 -0.01 7.00 -2.72
N ASP A 702 0.28 7.83 -1.72
CA ASP A 702 0.69 9.23 -1.90
C ASP A 702 2.14 9.38 -2.40
N GLY A 703 3.05 8.58 -1.87
CA GLY A 703 4.49 8.66 -2.10
C GLY A 703 5.22 9.67 -1.21
N ALA A 704 4.56 10.73 -0.76
CA ALA A 704 5.10 11.69 0.20
C ALA A 704 4.80 11.34 1.66
N ARG A 705 4.00 10.30 1.89
CA ARG A 705 3.66 9.79 3.21
C ARG A 705 4.51 8.55 3.54
N ASP A 706 3.92 7.37 3.70
CA ASP A 706 4.70 6.14 3.91
C ASP A 706 5.52 5.79 2.66
N SER A 707 6.69 5.18 2.83
CA SER A 707 7.45 4.68 1.69
C SER A 707 7.15 3.21 1.44
N GLU A 708 6.83 2.88 0.20
CA GLU A 708 6.38 1.56 -0.21
C GLU A 708 7.13 1.04 -1.44
N ILE A 709 7.05 -0.29 -1.63
CA ILE A 709 7.59 -0.97 -2.80
C ILE A 709 6.63 -2.07 -3.23
N ALA A 710 6.44 -2.25 -4.53
CA ALA A 710 5.61 -3.31 -5.08
C ALA A 710 6.15 -3.78 -6.44
N ILE A 711 5.77 -5.00 -6.82
CA ILE A 711 5.99 -5.51 -8.17
C ILE A 711 4.64 -5.71 -8.88
N GLY A 712 4.66 -5.57 -10.20
CA GLY A 712 3.61 -6.05 -11.07
C GLY A 712 4.21 -7.06 -12.05
N ALA A 713 3.58 -8.22 -12.19
CA ALA A 713 4.20 -9.34 -12.90
C ALA A 713 3.20 -10.21 -13.65
N PHE A 714 3.69 -10.85 -14.71
CA PHE A 714 2.96 -11.85 -15.48
C PHE A 714 3.90 -12.88 -16.11
N GLN A 715 3.34 -14.03 -16.46
CA GLN A 715 4.05 -15.06 -17.22
C GLN A 715 3.64 -14.96 -18.70
N PRO A 716 4.55 -14.61 -19.63
CA PRO A 716 4.24 -14.49 -21.06
C PRO A 716 3.64 -15.75 -21.68
N GLY A 717 4.04 -16.92 -21.21
CA GLY A 717 3.52 -18.22 -21.67
C GLY A 717 2.12 -18.58 -21.16
N HIS A 718 1.59 -17.83 -20.18
CA HIS A 718 0.32 -18.14 -19.48
C HIS A 718 -0.62 -16.95 -19.46
N ILE A 719 -0.79 -16.26 -20.56
CA ILE A 719 -1.82 -15.26 -20.74
C ILE A 719 -3.03 -15.83 -21.47
N ALA A 720 -4.23 -15.26 -21.26
CA ALA A 720 -5.43 -15.67 -21.99
C ALA A 720 -5.28 -15.36 -23.48
N SER A 721 -5.01 -16.37 -24.26
CA SER A 721 -4.97 -16.28 -25.72
C SER A 721 -5.95 -17.28 -26.32
N ASN A 722 -6.66 -16.88 -27.39
CA ASN A 722 -7.54 -17.76 -28.15
C ASN A 722 -8.59 -18.53 -27.32
N ASN A 723 -9.23 -17.84 -26.37
CA ASN A 723 -10.27 -18.39 -25.48
C ASN A 723 -9.80 -19.50 -24.52
N ARG A 724 -8.51 -19.64 -24.29
CA ARG A 724 -8.00 -20.51 -23.20
C ARG A 724 -7.79 -19.67 -21.95
N PRO A 725 -8.38 -20.06 -20.79
CA PRO A 725 -8.08 -19.41 -19.52
C PRO A 725 -6.59 -19.67 -19.16
N PRO A 726 -5.91 -18.68 -18.54
CA PRO A 726 -4.53 -18.87 -18.08
C PRO A 726 -4.50 -19.93 -16.96
N LYS A 727 -3.53 -20.85 -17.02
CA LYS A 727 -3.28 -21.88 -15.99
C LYS A 727 -1.80 -21.94 -15.60
N GLY A 728 -1.20 -20.77 -15.38
CA GLY A 728 0.15 -20.62 -14.87
C GLY A 728 0.22 -20.52 -13.35
N GLN A 729 1.34 -19.99 -12.85
CA GLN A 729 1.60 -19.87 -11.42
C GLN A 729 0.61 -18.92 -10.71
N ILE A 730 0.15 -17.85 -11.37
CA ILE A 730 -0.82 -16.89 -10.79
C ILE A 730 -2.16 -17.58 -10.54
N TYR A 731 -2.66 -18.33 -11.51
CA TYR A 731 -3.87 -19.14 -11.38
C TYR A 731 -3.77 -20.12 -10.22
N ALA A 732 -2.65 -20.87 -10.16
CA ALA A 732 -2.46 -21.86 -9.12
C ALA A 732 -2.31 -21.22 -7.73
N PHE A 733 -1.63 -20.08 -7.65
CA PHE A 733 -1.48 -19.31 -6.41
C PHE A 733 -2.84 -18.85 -5.88
N ARG A 734 -3.69 -18.25 -6.74
CA ARG A 734 -5.06 -17.90 -6.36
C ARG A 734 -5.85 -19.10 -5.87
N ARG A 735 -5.76 -20.23 -6.56
CA ARG A 735 -6.43 -21.47 -6.13
C ARG A 735 -5.93 -21.97 -4.78
N SER A 736 -4.62 -21.86 -4.54
CA SER A 736 -4.01 -22.22 -3.25
C SER A 736 -4.53 -21.32 -2.12
N LEU A 737 -4.61 -20.01 -2.34
CA LEU A 737 -5.21 -19.05 -1.39
C LEU A 737 -6.70 -19.34 -1.12
N TRP A 738 -7.47 -19.61 -2.18
CA TRP A 738 -8.89 -19.93 -2.01
C TRP A 738 -9.09 -21.26 -1.28
N TYR A 739 -8.18 -22.21 -1.46
CA TYR A 739 -8.17 -23.46 -0.71
C TYR A 739 -7.84 -23.23 0.78
N GLU A 740 -6.86 -22.39 1.08
CA GLU A 740 -6.58 -21.95 2.46
C GLU A 740 -7.83 -21.35 3.10
N HIS A 741 -8.52 -20.48 2.40
CA HIS A 741 -9.66 -19.73 2.92
C HIS A 741 -10.95 -20.55 3.04
N LEU A 742 -11.23 -21.43 2.09
CA LEU A 742 -12.48 -22.19 2.02
C LEU A 742 -12.29 -23.67 2.44
N GLY A 743 -11.05 -24.16 2.55
CA GLY A 743 -10.76 -25.54 2.90
C GLY A 743 -11.17 -26.57 1.83
N ASP A 744 -11.26 -27.82 2.24
CA ASP A 744 -11.79 -28.90 1.41
C ASP A 744 -13.33 -28.89 1.44
N ILE A 745 -13.92 -28.14 0.53
CA ILE A 745 -15.37 -28.05 0.35
C ILE A 745 -15.91 -29.08 -0.67
N GLY A 746 -15.09 -30.06 -1.05
CA GLY A 746 -15.43 -31.08 -2.04
C GLY A 746 -15.31 -30.58 -3.47
N ASP A 747 -16.41 -30.20 -4.13
CA ASP A 747 -16.36 -29.68 -5.49
C ASP A 747 -15.86 -28.24 -5.53
N THR A 748 -14.64 -28.05 -6.07
CA THR A 748 -13.99 -26.75 -6.29
C THR A 748 -13.93 -26.35 -7.76
N SER A 749 -14.70 -27.02 -8.64
CA SER A 749 -14.70 -26.74 -10.09
C SER A 749 -15.14 -25.30 -10.44
N PHE A 750 -15.98 -24.70 -9.60
CA PHE A 750 -16.41 -23.32 -9.77
C PHE A 750 -15.28 -22.30 -9.56
N PHE A 751 -14.17 -22.67 -8.93
CA PHE A 751 -12.98 -21.81 -8.80
C PHE A 751 -12.33 -21.48 -10.15
N ASP A 752 -12.61 -22.25 -11.19
CA ASP A 752 -12.06 -22.05 -12.53
C ASP A 752 -12.79 -20.94 -13.32
N ASN A 753 -13.95 -20.48 -12.83
CA ASN A 753 -14.74 -19.41 -13.45
C ASN A 753 -15.09 -18.32 -12.44
N PRO A 754 -14.10 -17.56 -11.92
CA PRO A 754 -14.33 -16.57 -10.86
C PRO A 754 -15.31 -15.45 -11.25
N GLU A 755 -15.41 -15.14 -12.54
CA GLU A 755 -16.32 -14.12 -13.06
C GLU A 755 -17.79 -14.55 -13.06
N SER A 756 -18.05 -15.85 -12.97
CA SER A 756 -19.42 -16.36 -13.08
C SER A 756 -20.28 -16.01 -11.87
N LEU A 757 -21.57 -15.76 -12.12
CA LEU A 757 -22.55 -15.54 -11.06
C LEU A 757 -22.60 -16.72 -10.08
N ASN A 758 -22.49 -17.95 -10.59
CA ASN A 758 -22.47 -19.15 -9.78
C ASN A 758 -21.29 -19.16 -8.80
N CYS A 759 -20.09 -18.78 -9.26
CA CYS A 759 -18.92 -18.76 -8.42
C CYS A 759 -19.08 -17.77 -7.27
N ILE A 760 -19.39 -16.50 -7.55
CA ILE A 760 -19.49 -15.49 -6.50
C ILE A 760 -20.62 -15.82 -5.50
N GLN A 761 -21.74 -16.38 -5.96
CA GLN A 761 -22.84 -16.79 -5.08
C GLN A 761 -22.48 -18.01 -4.21
N LEU A 762 -21.72 -18.97 -4.73
CA LEU A 762 -21.22 -20.10 -3.94
C LEU A 762 -20.20 -19.65 -2.90
N VAL A 763 -19.23 -18.82 -3.28
CA VAL A 763 -18.26 -18.26 -2.34
C VAL A 763 -18.97 -17.46 -1.24
N ASN A 764 -19.93 -16.61 -1.60
CA ASN A 764 -20.74 -15.86 -0.64
C ASN A 764 -21.47 -16.78 0.34
N ARG A 765 -22.07 -17.85 -0.13
CA ARG A 765 -22.82 -18.82 0.69
C ARG A 765 -21.91 -19.55 1.68
N TRP A 766 -20.71 -19.97 1.25
CA TRP A 766 -19.72 -20.56 2.14
C TRP A 766 -19.25 -19.57 3.19
N ALA A 767 -18.97 -18.34 2.78
CA ALA A 767 -18.56 -17.27 3.70
C ALA A 767 -19.65 -16.90 4.73
N GLU A 768 -20.91 -16.93 4.33
CA GLU A 768 -22.06 -16.74 5.22
C GLU A 768 -22.19 -17.91 6.22
N THR A 769 -22.04 -19.14 5.75
CA THR A 769 -22.05 -20.32 6.63
C THR A 769 -20.91 -20.26 7.67
N ASN A 770 -19.71 -19.88 7.24
CA ASN A 770 -18.57 -19.75 8.15
C ASN A 770 -18.78 -18.59 9.16
N TRP A 771 -19.36 -17.47 8.74
CA TRP A 771 -19.72 -16.39 9.67
C TRP A 771 -20.72 -16.88 10.73
N ASP A 772 -21.73 -17.62 10.32
CA ASP A 772 -22.70 -18.21 11.26
C ASP A 772 -22.05 -19.15 12.27
N LEU A 773 -21.11 -19.98 11.84
CA LEU A 773 -20.34 -20.88 12.73
C LEU A 773 -19.38 -20.10 13.64
N TYR A 774 -18.77 -19.05 13.15
CA TYR A 774 -17.87 -18.20 13.90
C TYR A 774 -18.59 -17.41 14.98
N SER A 775 -19.74 -16.82 14.64
CA SER A 775 -20.43 -15.86 15.49
C SER A 775 -21.32 -16.47 16.59
N ARG A 776 -21.69 -17.76 16.48
CA ARG A 776 -22.51 -18.46 17.51
C ARG A 776 -21.77 -18.59 18.83
N ASP A 777 -22.51 -18.56 19.93
CA ASP A 777 -21.95 -18.78 21.27
C ASP A 777 -21.51 -20.23 21.45
N ALA A 778 -22.34 -21.20 21.08
CA ALA A 778 -22.00 -22.62 21.15
C ALA A 778 -21.10 -23.03 19.98
N PHE A 779 -19.94 -23.60 20.31
CA PHE A 779 -19.05 -24.20 19.33
C PHE A 779 -19.40 -25.68 19.12
N ASP A 780 -19.65 -26.05 17.87
CA ASP A 780 -19.88 -27.43 17.48
C ASP A 780 -18.55 -28.03 16.97
N GLU A 781 -17.87 -28.78 17.83
CA GLU A 781 -16.57 -29.40 17.48
C GLU A 781 -16.66 -30.43 16.34
N HIS A 782 -17.85 -30.85 15.96
CA HIS A 782 -18.07 -31.81 14.84
C HIS A 782 -18.23 -31.13 13.48
N ARG A 783 -18.34 -29.80 13.43
CA ARG A 783 -18.42 -29.06 12.16
C ARG A 783 -17.08 -28.50 11.78
N THR A 784 -16.70 -28.75 10.53
CA THR A 784 -15.51 -28.14 9.92
C THR A 784 -15.72 -26.64 9.77
N PHE A 785 -14.84 -25.85 10.32
CA PHE A 785 -14.79 -24.40 10.18
C PHE A 785 -13.71 -24.03 9.16
N HIS A 786 -14.05 -23.13 8.26
CA HIS A 786 -13.11 -22.58 7.28
C HIS A 786 -12.95 -21.07 7.48
N HIS A 787 -11.82 -20.51 7.06
CA HIS A 787 -11.40 -19.18 7.45
C HIS A 787 -12.16 -18.03 6.79
N LEU A 788 -12.63 -18.20 5.52
CA LEU A 788 -13.30 -17.14 4.78
C LEU A 788 -14.70 -16.89 5.33
N MET A 789 -14.93 -15.66 5.76
CA MET A 789 -16.23 -15.21 6.26
C MET A 789 -16.71 -13.99 5.49
N ARG A 790 -18.03 -13.80 5.42
CA ARG A 790 -18.57 -12.53 4.94
C ARG A 790 -18.12 -11.39 5.84
N TYR A 791 -17.77 -10.25 5.26
CA TYR A 791 -17.66 -9.03 6.07
C TYR A 791 -19.06 -8.71 6.62
N PRO A 792 -19.22 -8.42 7.93
CA PRO A 792 -20.54 -8.44 8.59
C PRO A 792 -21.39 -7.21 8.29
N ILE A 793 -21.62 -6.96 7.02
CA ILE A 793 -22.48 -5.88 6.49
C ILE A 793 -23.59 -6.45 5.63
N GLU A 794 -24.70 -5.74 5.56
CA GLU A 794 -25.81 -5.95 4.63
C GLU A 794 -25.79 -4.85 3.58
N VAL A 795 -25.96 -5.23 2.32
CA VAL A 795 -26.00 -4.32 1.17
C VAL A 795 -27.38 -4.33 0.57
N ALA A 796 -28.07 -3.20 0.66
CA ALA A 796 -29.38 -3.03 0.05
C ALA A 796 -29.30 -2.89 -1.48
N ASN A 797 -30.42 -3.09 -2.17
CA ASN A 797 -30.48 -2.96 -3.64
C ASN A 797 -30.16 -1.56 -4.16
N ASN A 798 -30.25 -0.54 -3.32
CA ASN A 798 -29.85 0.84 -3.65
C ASN A 798 -28.38 1.14 -3.30
N GLY A 799 -27.63 0.14 -2.83
CA GLY A 799 -26.22 0.28 -2.44
C GLY A 799 -25.96 0.79 -1.01
N ALA A 800 -27.01 1.04 -0.23
CA ALA A 800 -26.84 1.43 1.17
C ALA A 800 -26.30 0.26 1.99
N ILE A 801 -25.43 0.59 2.96
CA ILE A 801 -24.80 -0.39 3.84
C ILE A 801 -25.36 -0.23 5.25
N THR A 802 -25.69 -1.36 5.87
CA THR A 802 -26.00 -1.48 7.29
C THR A 802 -25.18 -2.62 7.90
N THR A 803 -25.13 -2.71 9.22
CA THR A 803 -24.60 -3.91 9.86
C THR A 803 -25.54 -5.08 9.64
N LEU A 804 -24.98 -6.26 9.68
CA LEU A 804 -25.76 -7.49 9.67
C LEU A 804 -26.69 -7.53 10.88
N ALA A 805 -27.92 -8.04 10.69
CA ALA A 805 -28.91 -8.09 11.77
C ALA A 805 -28.37 -8.84 13.00
N GLY A 806 -28.44 -8.21 14.17
CA GLY A 806 -27.93 -8.73 15.43
C GLY A 806 -26.46 -8.43 15.71
N PHE A 807 -25.76 -7.73 14.80
CA PHE A 807 -24.34 -7.40 14.95
C PHE A 807 -24.10 -5.90 14.79
N GLU A 808 -23.99 -5.16 15.85
CA GLU A 808 -23.50 -3.77 15.85
C GLU A 808 -21.98 -3.74 16.05
N TYR A 809 -21.42 -4.72 16.75
CA TYR A 809 -20.03 -4.86 17.09
C TYR A 809 -19.46 -6.18 16.55
N PHE A 810 -18.16 -6.22 16.31
CA PHE A 810 -17.50 -7.48 16.03
C PHE A 810 -17.59 -8.42 17.22
N PRO A 811 -17.76 -9.74 17.00
CA PRO A 811 -17.89 -10.70 18.08
C PRO A 811 -16.77 -10.57 19.12
N ASP A 812 -17.12 -10.72 20.40
CA ASP A 812 -16.25 -10.64 21.57
C ASP A 812 -15.61 -9.26 21.85
N THR A 813 -15.89 -8.24 21.03
CA THR A 813 -15.31 -6.89 21.14
C THR A 813 -16.37 -5.81 21.38
N LYS A 814 -15.91 -4.60 21.66
CA LYS A 814 -16.71 -3.37 21.66
C LYS A 814 -16.48 -2.53 20.41
N ALA A 815 -15.78 -3.05 19.40
CA ALA A 815 -15.51 -2.38 18.15
C ALA A 815 -16.75 -2.36 17.25
N ARG A 816 -17.22 -1.17 16.87
CA ARG A 816 -18.34 -1.02 15.92
C ARG A 816 -17.89 -1.46 14.53
N ILE A 817 -18.69 -2.28 13.86
CA ILE A 817 -18.41 -2.80 12.51
C ILE A 817 -18.30 -1.66 11.48
N LEU A 818 -19.17 -0.67 11.54
CA LEU A 818 -19.18 0.47 10.61
C LEU A 818 -18.28 1.63 11.06
N GLY A 819 -17.60 1.48 12.18
CA GLY A 819 -16.77 2.51 12.75
C GLY A 819 -17.54 3.74 13.25
N THR A 820 -16.79 4.73 13.67
CA THR A 820 -17.31 6.03 14.09
C THR A 820 -16.33 7.13 13.69
N LYS A 821 -16.88 8.27 13.24
CA LYS A 821 -16.10 9.47 12.97
C LYS A 821 -15.37 9.92 14.24
N SER A 822 -14.11 10.26 14.12
CA SER A 822 -13.36 10.94 15.17
C SER A 822 -13.47 12.46 14.98
N GLU A 823 -13.78 13.17 16.05
CA GLU A 823 -13.78 14.64 16.06
C GLU A 823 -12.42 15.24 16.43
N TYR A 824 -11.51 14.40 16.93
CA TYR A 824 -10.22 14.82 17.50
C TYR A 824 -9.02 14.44 16.64
N LEU A 825 -9.12 13.36 15.86
CA LEU A 825 -8.02 12.88 15.03
C LEU A 825 -8.06 13.53 13.64
N PRO A 826 -6.98 14.19 13.22
CA PRO A 826 -6.88 14.67 11.84
C PRO A 826 -6.98 13.51 10.84
N PRO A 827 -7.76 13.65 9.75
CA PRO A 827 -7.92 12.60 8.75
C PRO A 827 -6.59 12.09 8.16
N ILE A 828 -5.59 12.93 8.07
CA ILE A 828 -4.26 12.58 7.55
C ILE A 828 -3.60 11.42 8.32
N LEU A 829 -3.96 11.18 9.58
CA LEU A 829 -3.44 10.09 10.39
C LEU A 829 -4.11 8.75 10.08
N THR A 830 -5.34 8.79 9.58
CA THR A 830 -6.19 7.60 9.44
C THR A 830 -6.61 7.29 8.00
N THR A 831 -6.17 8.11 7.00
CA THR A 831 -6.43 7.91 5.55
C THR A 831 -5.20 7.29 4.82
#